data_79a2fbee8919e0a973d9bf2cce747040
#
_entry.id   79a2fbee8919e0a973d9bf2cce747040
#
_cell.length_a   1.000
_cell.length_b   1.000
_cell.length_c   1.000
_cell.angle_alpha   90.00
_cell.angle_beta   90.00
_cell.angle_gamma   90.00
#
_symmetry.space_group_name_H-M   'P 1'
#
loop_
_entity.id
_entity.type
_entity.pdbx_description
1 polymer ?
#
loop_
_entity_poly.entity_id
_entity_poly.type
_entity_poly.pdbx_seq_one_letter_code
_entity_poly.pdbx_strand_id
1 'polypeptide(L)'
;MHRSFRTLFACIATGALTATLPAQQPAAPTSPLPLVQRATDGTALAVGADYRVHFSHDGVVFTATGAPAAAAADTVEFKLASVHRGDERLWVGPAADAPIAADHQVRYQRDAELTEVYDLRADGVEQSFVLAHRPKGHGDLVVRGAITTQLPLASCSDDGVRYEQDGRGVAFGAVTGIDANGASVRGSIRAGADFVEWVLPASFVEHCAYPLVLDPLIGNAFSIASTSGTDDVLPSVAYDTSSNRYLVVWNVVQSSTVAEVRGQFLGGDGALLGSSFVIESDGRLATRPQVVNVNASNRFLVAFRRSAGTVPSFDGGWYVRAVTAADGSMSARVLVESTPPITFDPFPDECAMAGDLRSLAGGSDQAALVVLRRDAAGSPIPGQGSGERLYTRKIQVPTGGDPIVGSSQPLLEAPDQLQDVAITSHGGTAGRWLIVYARALPLATTMTTIWAQPVDEDGQPCGGAHALQLSLAGVGKPTAATKDGSHFAVAWQDDATLGIQARSLTVTGNCGSQTTLLGAIVDPTSSGLDTQPRLEFARDKYVLAWKRSFLTGAVPRVFVRGLDPDGCTACGEEWSVDNTVLGLDTPALASRWSGGNILSDEALVVWSNTAVRGRRFEASGAPQVLDLGGGCVGPIGNAPSYLGQPRLGDANFALTLPLPTAPVLAAIVGFTEVPLPCGPCTLIPNADLVIAGGGPHGIPIPCDPSWIGGQFTTQWLLFTPSGCPLLPDLALSRALRFTIVE
;
A
#
# COMPACT_ATOMS: atom_id res chain seq x y z
N MET A 1 55.37 -4.47 -40.35
CA MET A 1 54.70 -3.79 -41.47
C MET A 1 53.73 -2.76 -40.89
N HIS A 2 54.11 -1.50 -41.02
CA HIS A 2 53.34 -0.33 -40.66
C HIS A 2 52.16 -0.12 -41.61
N ARG A 3 51.05 0.37 -41.10
CA ARG A 3 50.10 1.36 -41.68
C ARG A 3 49.06 1.69 -40.66
N SER A 4 49.15 2.76 -39.95
CA SER A 4 48.59 4.10 -40.10
C SER A 4 47.07 4.13 -40.38
N PHE A 5 46.27 4.49 -39.34
CA PHE A 5 45.00 5.18 -39.55
C PHE A 5 45.06 6.54 -38.84
N ARG A 6 45.14 7.56 -39.63
CA ARG A 6 44.95 8.97 -39.26
C ARG A 6 43.62 9.46 -39.83
N THR A 7 42.94 10.25 -39.01
CA THR A 7 42.10 11.39 -39.36
C THR A 7 40.68 11.14 -39.85
N LEU A 8 39.72 11.51 -39.01
CA LEU A 8 38.64 12.42 -39.42
C LEU A 8 38.14 13.21 -38.19
N PHE A 9 38.68 14.42 -38.02
CA PHE A 9 38.05 15.50 -37.24
C PHE A 9 37.17 16.27 -38.21
N ALA A 10 35.85 16.25 -37.97
CA ALA A 10 34.93 17.18 -38.61
C ALA A 10 34.44 18.18 -37.56
N CYS A 11 34.67 19.45 -37.83
CA CYS A 11 34.18 20.60 -37.09
C CYS A 11 32.68 20.54 -36.89
N ILE A 12 32.22 20.65 -35.64
CA ILE A 12 30.87 21.10 -35.36
C ILE A 12 30.94 22.39 -34.56
N ALA A 13 30.33 23.39 -35.16
CA ALA A 13 30.26 24.78 -34.69
C ALA A 13 29.58 24.87 -33.32
N THR A 14 30.16 25.67 -32.46
CA THR A 14 29.63 26.15 -31.20
C THR A 14 28.38 26.99 -31.42
N GLY A 15 27.21 26.39 -31.20
CA GLY A 15 25.97 27.08 -30.94
C GLY A 15 25.69 26.98 -29.45
N ALA A 16 25.93 28.03 -28.68
CA ALA A 16 25.53 28.11 -27.28
C ALA A 16 24.01 28.27 -27.24
N LEU A 17 23.27 27.15 -27.09
CA LEU A 17 21.92 27.19 -26.59
C LEU A 17 22.02 27.20 -25.03
N THR A 18 21.74 28.36 -24.45
CA THR A 18 21.42 28.48 -23.05
C THR A 18 20.05 27.82 -22.83
N ALA A 19 20.05 26.52 -22.58
CA ALA A 19 18.91 25.85 -22.02
C ALA A 19 18.79 26.30 -20.56
N THR A 20 17.85 27.17 -20.25
CA THR A 20 17.37 27.38 -18.89
C THR A 20 16.76 26.07 -18.44
N LEU A 21 17.48 25.37 -17.59
CA LEU A 21 16.92 24.25 -16.82
C LEU A 21 15.69 24.78 -16.06
N PRO A 22 14.52 24.13 -16.15
CA PRO A 22 13.43 24.47 -15.27
C PRO A 22 13.91 24.25 -13.84
N ALA A 23 13.66 25.24 -12.98
CA ALA A 23 13.93 25.13 -11.55
C ALA A 23 13.31 23.83 -11.06
N GLN A 24 14.14 22.92 -10.57
CA GLN A 24 13.69 21.73 -9.87
C GLN A 24 12.81 22.22 -8.72
N GLN A 25 11.51 21.97 -8.80
CA GLN A 25 10.61 22.14 -7.67
C GLN A 25 11.20 21.30 -6.54
N PRO A 26 11.36 21.86 -5.32
CA PRO A 26 11.84 21.07 -4.21
C PRO A 26 10.87 19.90 -4.05
N ALA A 27 11.41 18.68 -3.95
CA ALA A 27 10.66 17.49 -3.62
C ALA A 27 9.79 17.83 -2.40
N ALA A 28 8.48 17.53 -2.48
CA ALA A 28 7.60 17.68 -1.34
C ALA A 28 8.25 16.96 -0.14
N PRO A 29 8.31 17.57 1.04
CA PRO A 29 8.96 16.94 2.16
C PRO A 29 8.26 15.59 2.41
N THR A 30 8.99 14.51 2.24
CA THR A 30 8.64 13.24 2.91
C THR A 30 8.50 13.61 4.37
N SER A 31 7.37 13.29 5.02
CA SER A 31 7.24 13.50 6.47
C SER A 31 8.49 12.92 7.10
N PRO A 32 9.34 13.73 7.72
CA PRO A 32 10.58 13.20 8.27
C PRO A 32 10.20 12.18 9.32
N LEU A 33 10.86 11.03 9.33
CA LEU A 33 10.70 10.06 10.40
C LEU A 33 10.84 10.79 11.75
N PRO A 34 10.02 10.45 12.75
CA PRO A 34 10.08 11.10 14.03
C PRO A 34 11.47 10.97 14.66
N LEU A 35 12.10 12.08 14.99
CA LEU A 35 13.39 12.10 15.67
C LEU A 35 13.19 11.96 17.16
N VAL A 36 14.04 11.16 17.79
CA VAL A 36 14.09 11.04 19.24
C VAL A 36 14.72 12.29 19.86
N GLN A 37 13.96 12.98 20.68
CA GLN A 37 14.45 14.08 21.50
C GLN A 37 14.86 13.56 22.88
N ARG A 38 16.14 13.67 23.21
CA ARG A 38 16.66 13.27 24.52
C ARG A 38 16.52 14.41 25.53
N ALA A 39 16.04 14.08 26.70
CA ALA A 39 16.06 14.99 27.84
C ALA A 39 17.33 14.80 28.68
N THR A 40 17.67 15.80 29.46
CA THR A 40 18.88 15.79 30.32
C THR A 40 18.77 14.82 31.51
N ASP A 41 17.56 14.36 31.82
CA ASP A 41 17.27 13.39 32.87
C ASP A 41 17.38 11.92 32.39
N GLY A 42 17.82 11.71 31.15
CA GLY A 42 17.96 10.38 30.55
C GLY A 42 16.68 9.82 29.93
N THR A 43 15.57 10.54 29.94
CA THR A 43 14.36 10.17 29.24
C THR A 43 14.42 10.56 27.77
N ALA A 44 13.54 10.00 26.95
CA ALA A 44 13.45 10.34 25.54
C ALA A 44 11.98 10.51 25.11
N LEU A 45 11.74 11.42 24.18
CA LEU A 45 10.44 11.72 23.62
C LEU A 45 10.50 11.61 22.10
N ALA A 46 9.50 10.99 21.49
CA ALA A 46 9.28 11.05 20.06
C ALA A 46 7.83 11.43 19.76
N VAL A 47 7.64 12.21 18.69
CA VAL A 47 6.33 12.67 18.23
C VAL A 47 6.21 12.31 16.76
N GLY A 48 5.32 11.37 16.45
CA GLY A 48 4.89 11.03 15.09
C GLY A 48 3.68 11.88 14.68
N ALA A 49 3.11 11.56 13.50
CA ALA A 49 1.92 12.25 13.01
C ALA A 49 0.72 12.00 13.93
N ASP A 50 0.52 10.75 14.35
CA ASP A 50 -0.67 10.29 15.07
C ASP A 50 -0.36 9.80 16.50
N TYR A 51 0.88 9.90 16.93
CA TYR A 51 1.28 9.39 18.23
C TYR A 51 2.34 10.28 18.90
N ARG A 52 2.37 10.17 20.21
CA ARG A 52 3.47 10.62 21.04
C ARG A 52 3.92 9.45 21.89
N VAL A 53 5.22 9.23 22.00
CA VAL A 53 5.78 8.20 22.84
C VAL A 53 6.85 8.79 23.76
N HIS A 54 6.74 8.50 25.04
CA HIS A 54 7.70 8.91 26.06
C HIS A 54 8.39 7.68 26.63
N PHE A 55 9.70 7.64 26.53
CA PHE A 55 10.58 6.57 27.01
C PHE A 55 11.21 7.00 28.32
N SER A 56 11.01 6.23 29.37
CA SER A 56 11.57 6.46 30.70
C SER A 56 12.35 5.24 31.17
N HIS A 57 13.02 5.33 32.32
CA HIS A 57 13.68 4.18 32.95
C HIS A 57 12.69 3.08 33.31
N ASP A 58 11.45 3.43 33.65
CA ASP A 58 10.45 2.51 34.16
C ASP A 58 9.59 1.87 33.06
N GLY A 59 9.52 2.49 31.87
CA GLY A 59 8.68 1.98 30.78
C GLY A 59 8.42 3.01 29.69
N VAL A 60 7.45 2.69 28.87
CA VAL A 60 7.11 3.46 27.68
C VAL A 60 5.65 3.89 27.76
N VAL A 61 5.37 5.16 27.57
CA VAL A 61 4.01 5.73 27.55
C VAL A 61 3.65 6.13 26.15
N PHE A 62 2.64 5.47 25.59
CA PHE A 62 2.06 5.80 24.31
C PHE A 62 0.84 6.70 24.51
N THR A 63 0.74 7.75 23.71
CA THR A 63 -0.41 8.66 23.67
C THR A 63 -0.88 8.78 22.24
N ALA A 64 -2.12 8.41 21.96
CA ALA A 64 -2.75 8.67 20.67
C ALA A 64 -2.98 10.18 20.52
N THR A 65 -2.49 10.79 19.43
CA THR A 65 -2.69 12.23 19.14
C THR A 65 -3.75 12.35 18.04
N GLY A 66 -4.70 13.23 18.18
CA GLY A 66 -5.77 13.41 17.19
C GLY A 66 -6.97 14.20 17.69
N ALA A 67 -6.86 14.78 18.89
CA ALA A 67 -7.88 15.68 19.44
C ALA A 67 -7.25 16.86 20.16
N PRO A 68 -7.98 17.98 20.34
CA PRO A 68 -7.47 19.11 21.10
C PRO A 68 -7.18 18.69 22.55
N ALA A 69 -5.91 18.82 22.94
CA ALA A 69 -5.33 18.47 24.23
C ALA A 69 -5.70 17.04 24.68
N ALA A 70 -4.83 16.08 24.34
CA ALA A 70 -4.94 14.69 24.81
C ALA A 70 -5.13 14.67 26.33
N ALA A 71 -6.30 14.22 26.78
CA ALA A 71 -6.55 14.00 28.19
C ALA A 71 -5.63 12.87 28.69
N ALA A 72 -5.22 12.89 29.93
CA ALA A 72 -4.44 11.82 30.54
C ALA A 72 -5.13 10.42 30.44
N ALA A 73 -6.41 10.41 30.05
CA ALA A 73 -7.21 9.20 29.82
C ALA A 73 -6.85 8.44 28.53
N ASP A 74 -6.18 9.07 27.56
CA ASP A 74 -5.89 8.47 26.24
C ASP A 74 -4.45 7.87 26.16
N THR A 75 -3.90 7.48 27.30
CA THR A 75 -2.53 6.95 27.39
C THR A 75 -2.51 5.47 27.73
N VAL A 76 -1.52 4.77 27.18
CA VAL A 76 -1.19 3.38 27.56
C VAL A 76 0.27 3.33 27.96
N GLU A 77 0.54 3.00 29.21
CA GLU A 77 1.88 2.72 29.70
C GLU A 77 2.17 1.23 29.58
N PHE A 78 3.29 0.91 28.95
CA PHE A 78 3.84 -0.42 28.83
C PHE A 78 5.12 -0.56 29.63
N LYS A 79 5.21 -1.66 30.40
CA LYS A 79 6.43 -2.07 31.12
C LYS A 79 6.70 -3.54 30.86
N LEU A 80 7.89 -3.89 30.37
CA LEU A 80 8.27 -5.29 30.30
C LEU A 80 8.27 -5.89 31.71
N ALA A 81 7.45 -6.90 31.93
CA ALA A 81 7.26 -7.54 33.24
C ALA A 81 8.08 -8.81 33.38
N SER A 82 8.09 -9.68 32.35
CA SER A 82 8.86 -10.91 32.38
C SER A 82 9.05 -11.51 30.99
N VAL A 83 10.12 -12.29 30.83
CA VAL A 83 10.31 -13.21 29.71
C VAL A 83 10.55 -14.59 30.27
N HIS A 84 9.83 -15.60 29.79
CA HIS A 84 10.00 -16.98 30.24
C HIS A 84 9.79 -17.99 29.11
N ARG A 85 10.36 -19.17 29.30
CA ARG A 85 10.22 -20.30 28.37
C ARG A 85 9.71 -21.52 29.15
N GLY A 86 8.44 -21.86 28.96
CA GLY A 86 7.77 -22.81 29.86
C GLY A 86 7.83 -22.32 31.31
N ASP A 87 8.34 -23.14 32.22
CA ASP A 87 8.51 -22.79 33.63
C ASP A 87 9.80 -22.02 33.94
N GLU A 88 10.72 -21.92 32.99
CA GLU A 88 12.01 -21.24 33.17
C GLU A 88 11.84 -19.73 32.98
N ARG A 89 12.23 -18.97 34.00
CA ARG A 89 12.23 -17.49 33.94
C ARG A 89 13.56 -17.02 33.38
N LEU A 90 13.51 -16.37 32.24
CA LEU A 90 14.68 -15.85 31.52
C LEU A 90 15.04 -14.46 32.00
N TRP A 91 14.03 -13.62 32.20
CA TRP A 91 14.18 -12.27 32.70
C TRP A 91 12.97 -11.86 33.55
N VAL A 92 13.24 -11.21 34.67
CA VAL A 92 12.22 -10.61 35.56
C VAL A 92 12.88 -9.43 36.25
N GLY A 93 12.23 -8.28 36.25
CA GLY A 93 12.73 -7.22 37.09
C GLY A 93 12.45 -5.82 36.57
N PRO A 94 12.85 -4.79 37.35
CA PRO A 94 12.81 -3.42 36.91
C PRO A 94 13.78 -3.21 35.73
N ALA A 95 13.52 -2.21 34.91
CA ALA A 95 14.47 -1.76 33.90
C ALA A 95 15.78 -1.36 34.58
N ALA A 96 16.88 -1.93 34.14
CA ALA A 96 18.18 -1.67 34.80
C ALA A 96 18.77 -0.33 34.34
N ASP A 97 18.58 0.09 33.08
CA ASP A 97 19.29 1.21 32.48
C ASP A 97 18.37 2.21 31.75
N ALA A 98 18.90 3.43 31.63
CA ALA A 98 18.26 4.48 30.82
C ALA A 98 18.13 4.05 29.35
N PRO A 99 17.06 4.47 28.67
CA PRO A 99 16.91 4.20 27.26
C PRO A 99 18.08 4.78 26.45
N ILE A 100 18.65 3.97 25.57
CA ILE A 100 19.68 4.39 24.62
C ILE A 100 18.95 4.83 23.35
N ALA A 101 18.91 6.12 23.10
CA ALA A 101 18.24 6.66 21.93
C ALA A 101 19.25 7.04 20.84
N ALA A 102 18.94 6.73 19.58
CA ALA A 102 19.69 7.14 18.42
C ALA A 102 18.73 7.40 17.25
N ASP A 103 18.82 8.56 16.65
CA ASP A 103 18.01 9.00 15.49
C ASP A 103 16.52 8.59 15.56
N HIS A 104 16.16 7.44 15.03
CA HIS A 104 14.79 6.93 14.95
C HIS A 104 14.57 5.68 15.82
N GLN A 105 15.50 5.35 16.71
CA GLN A 105 15.45 4.13 17.48
C GLN A 105 15.72 4.40 18.97
N VAL A 106 15.00 3.68 19.82
CA VAL A 106 15.26 3.63 21.28
C VAL A 106 15.45 2.19 21.70
N ARG A 107 16.50 1.91 22.50
CA ARG A 107 16.83 0.58 22.97
C ARG A 107 16.91 0.55 24.50
N TYR A 108 16.42 -0.55 25.07
CA TYR A 108 16.64 -0.92 26.46
C TYR A 108 17.46 -2.20 26.50
N GLN A 109 18.67 -2.15 27.00
CA GLN A 109 19.47 -3.34 27.30
C GLN A 109 18.95 -3.93 28.60
N ARG A 110 18.11 -4.96 28.54
CA ARG A 110 17.50 -5.55 29.73
C ARG A 110 18.48 -6.39 30.53
N ASP A 111 19.31 -7.19 29.83
CA ASP A 111 20.49 -7.90 30.36
C ASP A 111 21.44 -8.24 29.20
N ALA A 112 22.38 -9.18 29.39
CA ALA A 112 23.32 -9.60 28.37
C ALA A 112 22.65 -10.38 27.21
N GLU A 113 21.46 -10.95 27.44
CA GLU A 113 20.78 -11.85 26.51
C GLU A 113 19.54 -11.22 25.85
N LEU A 114 18.96 -10.18 26.48
CA LEU A 114 17.70 -9.58 26.07
C LEU A 114 17.84 -8.08 25.82
N THR A 115 17.52 -7.67 24.61
CA THR A 115 17.38 -6.25 24.23
C THR A 115 15.96 -5.98 23.78
N GLU A 116 15.37 -4.93 24.28
CA GLU A 116 14.07 -4.40 23.80
C GLU A 116 14.33 -3.17 22.94
N VAL A 117 13.80 -3.15 21.73
CA VAL A 117 14.05 -2.14 20.71
C VAL A 117 12.74 -1.49 20.29
N TYR A 118 12.75 -0.20 20.09
CA TYR A 118 11.65 0.58 19.56
C TYR A 118 12.13 1.36 18.34
N ASP A 119 11.64 0.99 17.17
CA ASP A 119 11.87 1.69 15.92
C ASP A 119 10.71 2.66 15.64
N LEU A 120 11.04 3.94 15.51
CA LEU A 120 10.05 5.00 15.28
C LEU A 120 9.70 5.06 13.81
N ARG A 121 8.45 4.87 13.50
CA ARG A 121 7.89 4.93 12.15
C ARG A 121 6.97 6.13 11.99
N ALA A 122 6.64 6.49 10.78
CA ALA A 122 5.72 7.60 10.51
C ALA A 122 4.32 7.33 11.10
N ASP A 123 3.89 6.07 11.13
CA ASP A 123 2.54 5.61 11.49
C ASP A 123 2.46 4.91 12.86
N GLY A 124 3.57 4.78 13.58
CA GLY A 124 3.57 4.09 14.86
C GLY A 124 4.96 3.82 15.40
N VAL A 125 5.05 2.88 16.30
CA VAL A 125 6.30 2.43 16.92
C VAL A 125 6.37 0.92 16.81
N GLU A 126 7.39 0.43 16.15
CA GLU A 126 7.69 -0.99 16.13
C GLU A 126 8.47 -1.36 17.39
N GLN A 127 7.92 -2.27 18.17
CA GLN A 127 8.58 -2.80 19.35
C GLN A 127 9.13 -4.20 19.01
N SER A 128 10.37 -4.47 19.31
CA SER A 128 10.99 -5.77 19.11
C SER A 128 11.69 -6.24 20.38
N PHE A 129 11.70 -7.55 20.60
CA PHE A 129 12.49 -8.19 21.66
C PHE A 129 13.52 -9.11 21.02
N VAL A 130 14.80 -8.81 21.23
CA VAL A 130 15.92 -9.55 20.65
C VAL A 130 16.55 -10.43 21.70
N LEU A 131 16.51 -11.75 21.48
CA LEU A 131 17.23 -12.73 22.30
C LEU A 131 18.53 -13.11 21.59
N ALA A 132 19.67 -12.78 22.21
CA ALA A 132 20.99 -13.01 21.62
C ALA A 132 21.34 -14.50 21.46
N HIS A 133 20.90 -15.34 22.39
CA HIS A 133 21.19 -16.77 22.38
C HIS A 133 19.96 -17.60 22.73
N ARG A 134 20.04 -18.92 22.46
CA ARG A 134 18.95 -19.83 22.79
C ARG A 134 18.67 -19.82 24.30
N PRO A 135 17.43 -19.46 24.68
CA PRO A 135 17.06 -19.43 26.09
C PRO A 135 17.01 -20.84 26.69
N LYS A 136 17.34 -20.95 27.98
CA LYS A 136 17.20 -22.18 28.74
C LYS A 136 15.74 -22.60 28.86
N GLY A 137 15.50 -23.85 29.24
CA GLY A 137 14.15 -24.39 29.41
C GLY A 137 13.58 -24.99 28.14
N HIS A 138 12.34 -25.46 28.24
CA HIS A 138 11.55 -26.06 27.16
C HIS A 138 10.14 -25.46 27.17
N GLY A 139 9.47 -25.51 26.03
CA GLY A 139 8.12 -24.95 25.92
C GLY A 139 8.10 -23.64 25.16
N ASP A 140 6.94 -23.00 25.16
CA ASP A 140 6.71 -21.73 24.47
C ASP A 140 7.53 -20.60 25.09
N LEU A 141 7.96 -19.68 24.25
CA LEU A 141 8.60 -18.44 24.69
C LEU A 141 7.52 -17.38 24.86
N VAL A 142 7.43 -16.82 26.06
CA VAL A 142 6.40 -15.82 26.41
C VAL A 142 7.09 -14.54 26.86
N VAL A 143 6.76 -13.44 26.21
CA VAL A 143 7.12 -12.09 26.62
C VAL A 143 5.88 -11.42 27.20
N ARG A 144 5.92 -11.01 28.47
CA ARG A 144 4.81 -10.37 29.18
C ARG A 144 5.13 -8.92 29.49
N GLY A 145 4.25 -8.03 29.05
CA GLY A 145 4.22 -6.63 29.44
C GLY A 145 3.10 -6.34 30.43
N ALA A 146 3.39 -5.50 31.41
CA ALA A 146 2.38 -4.90 32.25
C ALA A 146 1.81 -3.65 31.55
N ILE A 147 0.49 -3.51 31.57
CA ILE A 147 -0.24 -2.39 30.97
C ILE A 147 -0.87 -1.56 32.09
N THR A 148 -0.69 -0.25 32.00
CA THR A 148 -1.41 0.72 32.86
C THR A 148 -2.13 1.69 31.96
N THR A 149 -3.47 1.68 31.99
CA THR A 149 -4.31 2.56 31.18
C THR A 149 -5.68 2.73 31.79
N GLN A 150 -6.39 3.81 31.44
CA GLN A 150 -7.81 4.00 31.72
C GLN A 150 -8.69 3.55 30.54
N LEU A 151 -8.10 3.25 29.39
CA LEU A 151 -8.81 2.74 28.22
C LEU A 151 -9.27 1.30 28.46
N PRO A 152 -10.51 0.95 28.12
CA PRO A 152 -10.97 -0.42 28.18
C PRO A 152 -10.26 -1.31 27.15
N LEU A 153 -10.08 -2.58 27.46
CA LEU A 153 -9.69 -3.59 26.47
C LEU A 153 -10.86 -3.80 25.51
N ALA A 154 -10.76 -3.19 24.33
CA ALA A 154 -11.82 -3.21 23.33
C ALA A 154 -11.85 -4.50 22.50
N SER A 155 -10.67 -5.07 22.21
CA SER A 155 -10.56 -6.35 21.50
C SER A 155 -9.24 -7.05 21.81
N CYS A 156 -9.27 -8.40 21.74
CA CYS A 156 -8.10 -9.26 21.79
C CYS A 156 -8.32 -10.44 20.84
N SER A 157 -7.43 -10.62 19.88
CA SER A 157 -7.44 -11.72 18.91
C SER A 157 -6.00 -12.11 18.57
N ASP A 158 -5.80 -13.16 17.79
CA ASP A 158 -4.47 -13.59 17.34
C ASP A 158 -3.73 -12.53 16.49
N ASP A 159 -4.45 -11.54 15.97
CA ASP A 159 -3.86 -10.46 15.14
C ASP A 159 -3.55 -9.20 15.94
N GLY A 160 -3.93 -9.13 17.21
CA GLY A 160 -3.60 -8.00 18.06
C GLY A 160 -4.60 -7.71 19.18
N VAL A 161 -4.25 -6.71 19.92
CA VAL A 161 -4.98 -6.24 21.11
C VAL A 161 -5.19 -4.75 21.03
N ARG A 162 -6.36 -4.25 21.43
CA ARG A 162 -6.70 -2.84 21.46
C ARG A 162 -7.19 -2.39 22.80
N TYR A 163 -6.59 -1.33 23.29
CA TYR A 163 -7.09 -0.53 24.39
C TYR A 163 -7.65 0.76 23.81
N GLU A 164 -8.96 0.88 23.71
CA GLU A 164 -9.62 1.92 22.93
C GLU A 164 -10.94 2.35 23.56
N GLN A 165 -11.24 3.65 23.50
CA GLN A 165 -12.54 4.22 23.83
C GLN A 165 -12.89 5.29 22.80
N ASP A 166 -14.11 5.25 22.27
CA ASP A 166 -14.64 6.24 21.30
C ASP A 166 -13.73 6.45 20.06
N GLY A 167 -13.10 5.37 19.58
CA GLY A 167 -12.23 5.40 18.41
C GLY A 167 -10.82 5.93 18.66
N ARG A 168 -10.43 6.11 19.92
CA ARG A 168 -9.09 6.54 20.34
C ARG A 168 -8.44 5.50 21.23
N GLY A 169 -7.18 5.18 20.96
CA GLY A 169 -6.49 4.19 21.75
C GLY A 169 -5.17 3.72 21.14
N VAL A 170 -4.63 2.68 21.72
CA VAL A 170 -3.37 2.05 21.32
C VAL A 170 -3.64 0.59 20.96
N ALA A 171 -3.11 0.16 19.83
CA ALA A 171 -3.16 -1.22 19.40
C ALA A 171 -1.76 -1.86 19.46
N PHE A 172 -1.70 -3.07 19.99
CA PHE A 172 -0.53 -3.94 19.91
C PHE A 172 -0.83 -5.03 18.88
N GLY A 173 0.01 -5.13 17.86
CA GLY A 173 -0.15 -6.10 16.77
C GLY A 173 0.22 -7.53 17.14
N ALA A 174 -0.01 -8.43 16.19
CA ALA A 174 0.47 -9.81 16.26
C ALA A 174 1.99 -9.85 16.37
N VAL A 175 2.50 -10.93 16.97
CA VAL A 175 3.94 -11.14 17.05
C VAL A 175 4.41 -12.11 15.96
N THR A 176 5.51 -11.77 15.31
CA THR A 176 6.26 -12.68 14.43
C THR A 176 7.59 -12.99 15.07
N GLY A 177 7.93 -14.27 15.20
CA GLY A 177 9.28 -14.69 15.58
C GLY A 177 10.14 -14.82 14.33
N ILE A 178 11.30 -14.15 14.30
CA ILE A 178 12.24 -14.17 13.17
C ILE A 178 13.61 -14.63 13.69
N ASP A 179 14.14 -15.66 13.11
CA ASP A 179 15.44 -16.20 13.49
C ASP A 179 16.60 -15.55 12.72
N ALA A 180 17.85 -15.84 13.12
CA ALA A 180 19.03 -15.28 12.47
C ALA A 180 19.20 -15.70 11.00
N ASN A 181 18.53 -16.73 10.54
CA ASN A 181 18.52 -17.18 9.15
C ASN A 181 17.32 -16.64 8.35
N GLY A 182 16.48 -15.81 8.99
CA GLY A 182 15.28 -15.25 8.37
C GLY A 182 14.08 -16.22 8.37
N ALA A 183 14.18 -17.40 8.99
CA ALA A 183 13.03 -18.26 9.18
C ALA A 183 12.05 -17.59 10.16
N SER A 184 10.76 -17.59 9.83
CA SER A 184 9.76 -16.88 10.62
C SER A 184 8.63 -17.81 11.08
N VAL A 185 8.00 -17.42 12.18
CA VAL A 185 6.79 -18.08 12.70
C VAL A 185 5.85 -17.02 13.25
N ARG A 186 4.57 -17.15 12.95
CA ARG A 186 3.55 -16.34 13.60
C ARG A 186 3.33 -16.86 15.02
N GLY A 187 3.42 -15.97 16.00
CA GLY A 187 3.06 -16.22 17.38
C GLY A 187 1.59 -15.90 17.66
N SER A 188 1.22 -16.04 18.91
CA SER A 188 -0.09 -15.65 19.42
C SER A 188 0.03 -14.54 20.46
N ILE A 189 -1.05 -13.79 20.67
CA ILE A 189 -1.13 -12.72 21.65
C ILE A 189 -2.26 -13.00 22.65
N ARG A 190 -2.02 -12.69 23.91
CA ARG A 190 -3.02 -12.75 24.99
C ARG A 190 -3.00 -11.43 25.73
N ALA A 191 -4.15 -10.96 26.18
CA ALA A 191 -4.21 -9.73 26.95
C ALA A 191 -5.32 -9.74 27.98
N GLY A 192 -5.14 -8.90 28.99
CA GLY A 192 -6.11 -8.53 29.99
C GLY A 192 -6.15 -7.01 30.17
N ALA A 193 -6.87 -6.57 31.18
CA ALA A 193 -6.94 -5.14 31.49
C ALA A 193 -5.59 -4.54 31.88
N ASP A 194 -4.67 -5.35 32.40
CA ASP A 194 -3.40 -4.95 33.01
C ASP A 194 -2.16 -5.65 32.42
N PHE A 195 -2.32 -6.43 31.35
CA PHE A 195 -1.18 -7.11 30.70
C PHE A 195 -1.41 -7.38 29.22
N VAL A 196 -0.31 -7.57 28.51
CA VAL A 196 -0.22 -8.16 27.19
C VAL A 196 0.88 -9.23 27.20
N GLU A 197 0.65 -10.36 26.52
CA GLU A 197 1.62 -11.45 26.36
C GLU A 197 1.75 -11.80 24.87
N TRP A 198 2.97 -11.88 24.39
CA TRP A 198 3.32 -12.44 23.09
C TRP A 198 3.95 -13.82 23.27
N VAL A 199 3.48 -14.79 22.50
CA VAL A 199 3.83 -16.20 22.65
C VAL A 199 4.36 -16.74 21.34
N LEU A 200 5.60 -17.24 21.33
CA LEU A 200 6.15 -18.02 20.21
C LEU A 200 6.12 -19.52 20.55
N PRO A 201 5.73 -20.38 19.57
CA PRO A 201 5.61 -21.81 19.83
C PRO A 201 6.95 -22.49 20.08
N ALA A 202 6.97 -23.42 21.02
CA ALA A 202 8.14 -24.23 21.41
C ALA A 202 8.83 -24.86 20.20
N SER A 203 8.07 -25.36 19.23
CA SER A 203 8.58 -26.02 18.03
C SER A 203 9.50 -25.12 17.20
N PHE A 204 9.25 -23.81 17.17
CA PHE A 204 10.11 -22.85 16.51
C PHE A 204 11.31 -22.48 17.40
N VAL A 205 11.08 -22.10 18.64
CA VAL A 205 12.11 -21.65 19.59
C VAL A 205 13.19 -22.72 19.81
N GLU A 206 12.83 -24.00 19.69
CA GLU A 206 13.77 -25.12 19.84
C GLU A 206 14.70 -25.32 18.64
N HIS A 207 14.29 -24.91 17.44
CA HIS A 207 15.03 -25.22 16.21
C HIS A 207 15.59 -24.00 15.48
N CYS A 208 15.13 -22.79 15.85
CA CYS A 208 15.55 -21.55 15.21
C CYS A 208 17.02 -21.19 15.49
N ALA A 209 17.63 -20.42 14.60
CA ALA A 209 18.92 -19.81 14.79
C ALA A 209 18.83 -18.55 15.65
N TYR A 210 19.91 -18.15 16.31
CA TYR A 210 19.95 -16.97 17.17
C TYR A 210 20.93 -15.94 16.62
N PRO A 211 20.67 -14.62 16.77
CA PRO A 211 19.61 -14.01 17.58
C PRO A 211 18.21 -14.30 17.06
N LEU A 212 17.26 -14.43 17.98
CA LEU A 212 15.83 -14.53 17.70
C LEU A 212 15.17 -13.18 17.99
N VAL A 213 14.42 -12.65 17.03
CA VAL A 213 13.64 -11.42 17.16
C VAL A 213 12.16 -11.77 17.30
N LEU A 214 11.50 -11.24 18.34
CA LEU A 214 10.05 -11.18 18.44
C LEU A 214 9.63 -9.78 18.04
N ASP A 215 8.84 -9.69 16.99
CA ASP A 215 8.45 -8.44 16.35
C ASP A 215 6.93 -8.23 16.39
N PRO A 216 6.38 -7.58 17.42
CA PRO A 216 5.01 -7.11 17.43
C PRO A 216 4.92 -5.69 16.87
N LEU A 217 4.14 -5.52 15.81
CA LEU A 217 3.85 -4.21 15.24
C LEU A 217 2.87 -3.43 16.12
N ILE A 218 3.21 -2.22 16.53
CA ILE A 218 2.29 -1.28 17.18
C ILE A 218 1.84 -0.25 16.15
N GLY A 219 0.65 -0.44 15.57
CA GLY A 219 0.07 0.47 14.58
C GLY A 219 -1.41 0.70 14.85
N ASN A 220 -1.94 1.84 14.42
CA ASN A 220 -3.33 2.21 14.66
C ASN A 220 -4.20 2.05 13.42
N ALA A 221 -5.34 1.31 13.52
CA ALA A 221 -6.50 1.63 12.73
C ALA A 221 -7.14 2.88 13.35
N PHE A 222 -7.41 3.89 12.56
CA PHE A 222 -7.99 5.13 13.05
C PHE A 222 -9.45 5.26 12.58
N SER A 223 -10.27 5.93 13.38
CA SER A 223 -11.65 6.25 13.00
C SER A 223 -11.64 7.48 12.10
N ILE A 224 -12.18 7.36 10.88
CA ILE A 224 -12.36 8.47 9.96
C ILE A 224 -13.67 9.19 10.26
N ALA A 225 -14.73 8.43 10.55
CA ALA A 225 -16.01 8.96 10.96
C ALA A 225 -16.75 7.98 11.86
N SER A 226 -17.47 8.52 12.82
CA SER A 226 -18.42 7.81 13.67
C SER A 226 -19.62 8.73 13.90
N THR A 227 -20.74 8.38 13.31
CA THR A 227 -21.97 9.15 13.46
C THR A 227 -22.91 8.36 14.38
N SER A 228 -23.12 8.84 15.60
CA SER A 228 -23.97 8.14 16.57
C SER A 228 -25.42 8.03 16.06
N GLY A 229 -25.94 6.80 15.98
CA GLY A 229 -27.33 6.51 15.61
C GLY A 229 -27.61 6.43 14.11
N THR A 230 -26.57 6.41 13.27
CA THR A 230 -26.66 6.23 11.82
C THR A 230 -25.61 5.22 11.36
N ASP A 231 -25.85 4.54 10.24
CA ASP A 231 -24.86 3.63 9.64
C ASP A 231 -24.03 4.40 8.62
N ASP A 232 -22.72 4.46 8.84
CA ASP A 232 -21.72 4.98 7.90
C ASP A 232 -21.23 3.83 7.01
N VAL A 233 -21.62 3.81 5.74
CA VAL A 233 -21.44 2.65 4.86
C VAL A 233 -20.86 2.99 3.48
N LEU A 234 -20.37 1.98 2.77
CA LEU A 234 -19.86 2.05 1.40
C LEU A 234 -18.77 3.12 1.20
N PRO A 235 -17.65 3.04 1.92
CA PRO A 235 -16.58 4.01 1.75
C PRO A 235 -15.91 3.89 0.40
N SER A 236 -15.42 5.01 -0.11
CA SER A 236 -14.54 5.10 -1.27
C SER A 236 -13.44 6.11 -0.97
N VAL A 237 -12.24 5.93 -1.54
CA VAL A 237 -11.08 6.77 -1.26
C VAL A 237 -10.29 7.05 -2.53
N ALA A 238 -9.74 8.25 -2.65
CA ALA A 238 -8.80 8.64 -3.68
C ALA A 238 -7.71 9.56 -3.09
N TYR A 239 -6.57 9.63 -3.77
CA TYR A 239 -5.42 10.44 -3.36
C TYR A 239 -5.07 11.50 -4.40
N ASP A 240 -4.85 12.74 -3.95
CA ASP A 240 -4.36 13.85 -4.75
C ASP A 240 -2.89 14.14 -4.45
N THR A 241 -2.05 13.97 -5.47
CA THR A 241 -0.61 14.13 -5.36
C THR A 241 -0.18 15.56 -5.08
N SER A 242 -0.88 16.53 -5.68
CA SER A 242 -0.48 17.94 -5.62
C SER A 242 -0.70 18.54 -4.25
N SER A 243 -1.79 18.17 -3.59
CA SER A 243 -2.10 18.62 -2.23
C SER A 243 -1.59 17.65 -1.15
N ASN A 244 -1.10 16.48 -1.53
CA ASN A 244 -0.70 15.39 -0.63
C ASN A 244 -1.83 15.01 0.33
N ARG A 245 -3.03 14.76 -0.23
CA ARG A 245 -4.25 14.49 0.55
C ARG A 245 -5.03 13.32 -0.02
N TYR A 246 -5.66 12.59 0.88
CA TYR A 246 -6.75 11.68 0.55
C TYR A 246 -8.09 12.39 0.73
N LEU A 247 -9.07 12.01 -0.08
CA LEU A 247 -10.48 12.24 0.19
C LEU A 247 -11.16 10.89 0.36
N VAL A 248 -11.72 10.65 1.55
CA VAL A 248 -12.59 9.51 1.84
C VAL A 248 -14.02 9.99 1.77
N VAL A 249 -14.88 9.26 1.06
CA VAL A 249 -16.31 9.55 0.95
C VAL A 249 -17.12 8.33 1.38
N TRP A 250 -18.30 8.55 1.96
CA TRP A 250 -19.19 7.47 2.41
C TRP A 250 -20.65 7.94 2.45
N ASN A 251 -21.59 6.98 2.55
CA ASN A 251 -22.98 7.33 2.84
C ASN A 251 -23.24 7.34 4.35
N VAL A 252 -24.06 8.28 4.77
CA VAL A 252 -24.70 8.30 6.09
C VAL A 252 -26.17 7.99 5.91
N VAL A 253 -26.63 6.81 6.33
CA VAL A 253 -28.01 6.37 6.21
C VAL A 253 -28.80 6.91 7.39
N GLN A 254 -29.69 7.88 7.15
CA GLN A 254 -30.53 8.48 8.19
C GLN A 254 -31.87 7.77 8.33
N SER A 255 -32.39 7.21 7.22
CA SER A 255 -33.61 6.42 7.17
C SER A 255 -33.66 5.58 5.89
N SER A 256 -34.68 4.75 5.74
CA SER A 256 -34.91 3.99 4.51
C SER A 256 -35.12 4.85 3.25
N THR A 257 -35.40 6.15 3.40
CA THR A 257 -35.68 7.08 2.30
C THR A 257 -34.71 8.27 2.23
N VAL A 258 -33.84 8.43 3.21
CA VAL A 258 -32.93 9.57 3.31
C VAL A 258 -31.52 9.07 3.65
N ALA A 259 -30.58 9.40 2.79
CA ALA A 259 -29.16 9.23 3.04
C ALA A 259 -28.38 10.40 2.43
N GLU A 260 -27.31 10.78 3.07
CA GLU A 260 -26.39 11.81 2.57
C GLU A 260 -25.04 11.22 2.20
N VAL A 261 -24.29 11.92 1.36
CA VAL A 261 -22.89 11.64 1.06
C VAL A 261 -22.02 12.63 1.80
N ARG A 262 -21.10 12.12 2.59
CA ARG A 262 -20.11 12.91 3.34
C ARG A 262 -18.71 12.65 2.84
N GLY A 263 -17.81 13.57 3.15
CA GLY A 263 -16.39 13.47 2.85
C GLY A 263 -15.54 13.89 4.05
N GLN A 264 -14.32 13.33 4.12
CA GLN A 264 -13.28 13.69 5.07
C GLN A 264 -11.93 13.71 4.37
N PHE A 265 -11.22 14.81 4.52
CA PHE A 265 -9.84 14.87 4.07
C PHE A 265 -8.90 14.23 5.09
N LEU A 266 -7.89 13.53 4.57
CA LEU A 266 -6.74 13.07 5.34
C LEU A 266 -5.47 13.58 4.67
N GLY A 267 -4.44 13.85 5.47
CA GLY A 267 -3.09 14.08 4.97
C GLY A 267 -2.52 12.83 4.31
N GLY A 268 -1.44 12.96 3.54
CA GLY A 268 -0.70 11.81 3.02
C GLY A 268 -0.13 10.90 4.11
N ASP A 269 -0.03 11.39 5.33
CA ASP A 269 0.33 10.67 6.56
C ASP A 269 -0.86 9.96 7.22
N GLY A 270 -2.08 10.08 6.68
CA GLY A 270 -3.31 9.53 7.25
C GLY A 270 -3.99 10.39 8.30
N ALA A 271 -3.39 11.51 8.73
CA ALA A 271 -3.98 12.39 9.72
C ALA A 271 -5.27 13.05 9.21
N LEU A 272 -6.29 13.14 10.07
CA LEU A 272 -7.54 13.83 9.73
C LEU A 272 -7.31 15.33 9.53
N LEU A 273 -7.74 15.88 8.40
CA LEU A 273 -7.64 17.29 8.09
C LEU A 273 -9.02 17.96 8.21
N GLY A 274 -9.21 18.70 9.28
CA GLY A 274 -10.49 19.36 9.59
C GLY A 274 -11.59 18.36 9.97
N SER A 275 -12.83 18.81 9.87
CA SER A 275 -14.02 18.00 10.15
C SER A 275 -14.61 17.42 8.88
N SER A 276 -15.38 16.33 9.00
CA SER A 276 -16.15 15.80 7.87
C SER A 276 -17.18 16.83 7.36
N PHE A 277 -17.42 16.84 6.08
CA PHE A 277 -18.33 17.78 5.41
C PHE A 277 -19.35 17.05 4.53
N VAL A 278 -20.49 17.71 4.30
CA VAL A 278 -21.56 17.15 3.47
C VAL A 278 -21.25 17.45 1.99
N ILE A 279 -21.21 16.39 1.17
CA ILE A 279 -21.05 16.50 -0.28
C ILE A 279 -22.44 16.59 -0.95
N GLU A 280 -23.38 15.76 -0.49
CA GLU A 280 -24.76 15.79 -0.98
C GLU A 280 -25.74 15.50 0.14
N SER A 281 -26.75 16.37 0.30
CA SER A 281 -27.88 16.17 1.22
C SER A 281 -29.06 17.04 0.76
N ASP A 282 -30.10 16.42 0.22
CA ASP A 282 -31.33 17.12 -0.22
C ASP A 282 -32.60 16.44 0.28
N GLY A 283 -32.49 15.64 1.34
CA GLY A 283 -33.61 14.91 1.93
C GLY A 283 -34.07 13.68 1.13
N ARG A 284 -33.19 13.15 0.25
CA ARG A 284 -33.41 11.94 -0.53
C ARG A 284 -32.29 10.93 -0.28
N LEU A 285 -32.42 9.72 -0.85
CA LEU A 285 -31.35 8.76 -0.84
C LEU A 285 -30.25 9.19 -1.81
N ALA A 286 -29.12 9.65 -1.27
CA ALA A 286 -27.86 9.77 -2.00
C ALA A 286 -26.95 8.61 -1.56
N THR A 287 -26.66 7.67 -2.46
CA THR A 287 -26.02 6.39 -2.13
C THR A 287 -24.90 6.02 -3.11
N ARG A 288 -24.12 4.98 -2.77
CA ARG A 288 -23.03 4.43 -3.58
C ARG A 288 -22.02 5.49 -4.02
N PRO A 289 -21.46 6.26 -3.09
CA PRO A 289 -20.46 7.24 -3.44
C PRO A 289 -19.20 6.55 -3.98
N GLN A 290 -18.61 7.18 -4.98
CA GLN A 290 -17.29 6.82 -5.51
C GLN A 290 -16.49 8.10 -5.64
N VAL A 291 -15.22 8.05 -5.34
CA VAL A 291 -14.33 9.18 -5.51
C VAL A 291 -13.10 8.78 -6.32
N VAL A 292 -12.72 9.66 -7.24
CA VAL A 292 -11.49 9.54 -8.02
C VAL A 292 -10.76 10.87 -8.01
N ASN A 293 -9.48 10.84 -8.27
CA ASN A 293 -8.68 12.06 -8.43
C ASN A 293 -8.43 12.37 -9.90
N VAL A 294 -8.41 13.64 -10.22
CA VAL A 294 -7.95 14.21 -11.48
C VAL A 294 -6.78 15.14 -11.17
N ASN A 295 -5.58 14.58 -11.12
CA ASN A 295 -4.37 15.27 -10.66
C ASN A 295 -4.12 16.62 -11.36
N ALA A 296 -4.27 16.67 -12.67
CA ALA A 296 -4.01 17.89 -13.45
C ALA A 296 -4.93 19.07 -13.11
N SER A 297 -6.10 18.81 -12.51
CA SER A 297 -7.01 19.85 -12.05
C SER A 297 -6.97 20.09 -10.54
N ASN A 298 -6.19 19.29 -9.79
CA ASN A 298 -6.16 19.29 -8.33
C ASN A 298 -7.55 19.15 -7.69
N ARG A 299 -8.36 18.27 -8.29
CA ARG A 299 -9.74 18.05 -7.85
C ARG A 299 -10.06 16.58 -7.76
N PHE A 300 -10.87 16.27 -6.78
CA PHE A 300 -11.57 15.01 -6.70
C PHE A 300 -12.89 15.12 -7.42
N LEU A 301 -13.28 14.05 -8.11
CA LEU A 301 -14.61 13.91 -8.67
C LEU A 301 -15.36 12.85 -7.87
N VAL A 302 -16.49 13.24 -7.27
CA VAL A 302 -17.33 12.35 -6.46
C VAL A 302 -18.60 12.06 -7.25
N ALA A 303 -18.82 10.77 -7.57
CA ALA A 303 -20.05 10.27 -8.15
C ALA A 303 -20.94 9.69 -7.05
N PHE A 304 -22.26 9.84 -7.20
CA PHE A 304 -23.24 9.23 -6.31
C PHE A 304 -24.55 9.00 -7.04
N ARG A 305 -25.29 7.97 -6.60
CA ARG A 305 -26.65 7.71 -7.09
C ARG A 305 -27.65 8.44 -6.22
N ARG A 306 -28.58 9.16 -6.84
CA ARG A 306 -29.67 9.85 -6.17
C ARG A 306 -30.99 9.22 -6.55
N SER A 307 -31.85 8.92 -5.58
CA SER A 307 -33.16 8.36 -5.83
C SER A 307 -34.09 9.37 -6.55
N ALA A 308 -35.02 8.85 -7.35
CA ALA A 308 -36.01 9.66 -7.98
C ALA A 308 -36.93 10.34 -6.93
N GLY A 309 -37.34 11.57 -7.21
CA GLY A 309 -38.36 12.26 -6.43
C GLY A 309 -39.77 11.72 -6.70
N THR A 310 -40.73 12.19 -5.91
CA THR A 310 -42.15 11.96 -6.20
C THR A 310 -42.59 12.82 -7.36
N VAL A 311 -43.62 12.36 -8.10
CA VAL A 311 -44.26 13.11 -9.21
C VAL A 311 -44.48 14.58 -8.81
N PRO A 312 -44.12 15.56 -9.67
CA PRO A 312 -43.77 15.47 -11.08
C PRO A 312 -42.28 15.41 -11.42
N SER A 313 -41.37 15.45 -10.46
CA SER A 313 -39.94 15.50 -10.74
C SER A 313 -39.28 14.14 -10.61
N PHE A 314 -39.12 13.41 -11.72
CA PHE A 314 -38.36 12.19 -11.81
C PHE A 314 -36.91 12.50 -12.13
N ASP A 315 -36.18 13.10 -11.18
CA ASP A 315 -34.81 13.54 -11.35
C ASP A 315 -33.78 12.58 -10.65
N GLY A 316 -34.14 11.30 -10.57
CA GLY A 316 -33.22 10.25 -10.11
C GLY A 316 -32.12 9.97 -11.14
N GLY A 317 -30.93 9.57 -10.69
CA GLY A 317 -29.83 9.26 -11.59
C GLY A 317 -28.47 9.23 -10.90
N TRP A 318 -27.45 9.06 -11.72
CA TRP A 318 -26.08 9.26 -11.34
C TRP A 318 -25.67 10.72 -11.50
N TYR A 319 -25.10 11.27 -10.48
CA TYR A 319 -24.62 12.64 -10.41
C TYR A 319 -23.16 12.69 -10.03
N VAL A 320 -22.49 13.79 -10.38
CA VAL A 320 -21.13 14.08 -9.97
C VAL A 320 -21.02 15.47 -9.37
N ARG A 321 -20.06 15.62 -8.45
CA ARG A 321 -19.52 16.89 -7.97
C ARG A 321 -18.01 16.85 -7.98
N ALA A 322 -17.39 17.95 -8.35
CA ALA A 322 -15.97 18.14 -8.17
C ALA A 322 -15.72 18.82 -6.83
N VAL A 323 -14.72 18.29 -6.10
CA VAL A 323 -14.26 18.81 -4.81
C VAL A 323 -12.80 19.24 -4.95
N THR A 324 -12.49 20.49 -4.65
CA THR A 324 -11.12 21.00 -4.75
C THR A 324 -10.26 20.40 -3.63
N ALA A 325 -9.12 19.83 -3.98
CA ALA A 325 -8.26 19.12 -3.03
C ALA A 325 -7.63 20.03 -1.96
N ALA A 326 -7.42 21.31 -2.29
CA ALA A 326 -6.75 22.25 -1.39
C ALA A 326 -7.66 22.75 -0.25
N ASP A 327 -8.94 23.02 -0.52
CA ASP A 327 -9.83 23.71 0.40
C ASP A 327 -11.22 23.08 0.59
N GLY A 328 -11.53 22.02 -0.17
CA GLY A 328 -12.83 21.36 -0.11
C GLY A 328 -13.98 22.11 -0.78
N SER A 329 -13.70 23.19 -1.52
CA SER A 329 -14.72 23.89 -2.28
C SER A 329 -15.34 22.98 -3.34
N MET A 330 -16.66 23.04 -3.50
CA MET A 330 -17.42 22.10 -4.33
C MET A 330 -18.08 22.80 -5.52
N SER A 331 -18.14 22.09 -6.65
CA SER A 331 -18.93 22.49 -7.80
C SER A 331 -20.43 22.33 -7.56
N ALA A 332 -21.25 22.80 -8.49
CA ALA A 332 -22.63 22.36 -8.56
C ALA A 332 -22.73 20.85 -8.86
N ARG A 333 -23.87 20.27 -8.51
CA ARG A 333 -24.21 18.89 -8.87
C ARG A 333 -24.53 18.81 -10.36
N VAL A 334 -23.88 17.90 -11.08
CA VAL A 334 -24.06 17.68 -12.51
C VAL A 334 -24.61 16.28 -12.75
N LEU A 335 -25.68 16.18 -13.56
CA LEU A 335 -26.29 14.89 -13.95
C LEU A 335 -25.36 14.19 -14.96
N VAL A 336 -24.97 12.96 -14.68
CA VAL A 336 -24.26 12.07 -15.61
C VAL A 336 -25.23 11.25 -16.43
N GLU A 337 -26.19 10.60 -15.76
CA GLU A 337 -27.17 9.73 -16.38
C GLU A 337 -28.48 9.73 -15.57
N SER A 338 -29.60 9.89 -16.26
CA SER A 338 -30.91 9.80 -15.62
C SER A 338 -31.35 8.35 -15.48
N THR A 339 -31.87 7.98 -14.30
CA THR A 339 -32.58 6.72 -14.17
C THR A 339 -34.04 6.94 -14.60
N PRO A 340 -34.59 6.14 -15.53
CA PRO A 340 -35.97 6.26 -15.90
C PRO A 340 -36.90 6.01 -14.71
N PRO A 341 -38.06 6.62 -14.65
CA PRO A 341 -39.05 6.44 -13.57
C PRO A 341 -39.72 5.07 -13.68
N ILE A 342 -39.02 3.99 -13.38
CA ILE A 342 -39.60 2.66 -13.36
C ILE A 342 -39.92 2.30 -11.90
N THR A 343 -41.15 1.92 -11.66
CA THR A 343 -41.71 1.58 -10.36
C THR A 343 -41.18 0.32 -9.74
N PHE A 344 -40.31 -0.38 -10.45
CA PHE A 344 -39.56 -1.53 -9.96
C PHE A 344 -38.12 -1.35 -10.41
N ASP A 345 -37.23 -1.11 -9.47
CA ASP A 345 -35.77 -1.16 -9.66
C ASP A 345 -35.26 -2.43 -9.00
N PRO A 346 -35.33 -3.60 -9.64
CA PRO A 346 -34.72 -4.82 -9.13
C PRO A 346 -33.24 -4.92 -9.51
N PHE A 347 -32.72 -4.04 -10.38
CA PHE A 347 -31.36 -4.10 -10.88
C PHE A 347 -30.61 -2.79 -10.64
N PRO A 348 -29.51 -2.83 -9.91
CA PRO A 348 -28.69 -1.65 -9.73
C PRO A 348 -28.06 -1.25 -11.05
N ASP A 349 -28.37 -0.06 -11.55
CA ASP A 349 -27.47 0.62 -12.47
C ASP A 349 -26.10 0.71 -11.78
N GLU A 350 -25.12 0.01 -12.30
CA GLU A 350 -23.76 0.08 -11.79
C GLU A 350 -23.01 1.19 -12.49
N CYS A 351 -22.22 1.89 -11.69
CA CYS A 351 -21.30 2.92 -12.14
C CYS A 351 -19.92 2.57 -11.59
N ALA A 352 -18.92 2.63 -12.46
CA ALA A 352 -17.53 2.62 -12.06
C ALA A 352 -16.83 3.84 -12.66
N MET A 353 -15.92 4.42 -11.91
CA MET A 353 -15.27 5.66 -12.32
C MET A 353 -13.76 5.57 -12.05
N ALA A 354 -12.98 6.17 -12.95
CA ALA A 354 -11.53 6.34 -12.77
C ALA A 354 -11.11 7.73 -13.23
N GLY A 355 -10.12 8.30 -12.57
CA GLY A 355 -9.57 9.62 -12.85
C GLY A 355 -8.26 9.58 -13.62
N ASP A 356 -7.97 10.61 -14.39
CA ASP A 356 -6.67 10.78 -15.03
C ASP A 356 -5.65 11.29 -14.01
N LEU A 357 -4.71 10.43 -13.65
CA LEU A 357 -3.67 10.71 -12.66
C LEU A 357 -2.43 11.41 -13.26
N ARG A 358 -2.40 11.63 -14.58
CA ARG A 358 -1.29 12.34 -15.24
C ARG A 358 -1.30 13.83 -14.88
N SER A 359 -0.13 14.45 -14.97
CA SER A 359 0.00 15.90 -14.93
C SER A 359 -0.38 16.52 -16.29
N LEU A 360 -0.59 17.84 -16.36
CA LEU A 360 -0.79 18.55 -17.63
C LEU A 360 0.42 18.37 -18.58
N ALA A 361 1.64 18.41 -18.03
CA ALA A 361 2.85 18.17 -18.81
C ALA A 361 2.97 16.71 -19.29
N GLY A 362 2.31 15.77 -18.62
CA GLY A 362 2.19 14.37 -18.99
C GLY A 362 1.03 14.08 -19.96
N GLY A 363 0.38 15.09 -20.48
CA GLY A 363 -0.69 14.94 -21.48
C GLY A 363 -2.07 14.67 -20.90
N SER A 364 -2.34 15.07 -19.65
CA SER A 364 -3.69 14.93 -19.07
C SER A 364 -4.71 15.84 -19.72
N ASP A 365 -5.86 15.30 -20.04
CA ASP A 365 -7.04 16.02 -20.51
C ASP A 365 -7.89 16.63 -19.37
N GLN A 366 -7.42 16.54 -18.13
CA GLN A 366 -8.19 16.92 -16.96
C GLN A 366 -9.56 16.21 -16.89
N ALA A 367 -9.58 14.91 -17.11
CA ALA A 367 -10.81 14.16 -17.22
C ALA A 367 -10.85 12.93 -16.32
N ALA A 368 -12.07 12.47 -16.09
CA ALA A 368 -12.38 11.14 -15.55
C ALA A 368 -13.22 10.38 -16.57
N LEU A 369 -13.12 9.04 -16.56
CA LEU A 369 -13.97 8.18 -17.35
C LEU A 369 -14.94 7.45 -16.45
N VAL A 370 -16.21 7.53 -16.79
CA VAL A 370 -17.30 6.79 -16.11
C VAL A 370 -17.75 5.68 -17.03
N VAL A 371 -17.90 4.48 -16.48
CA VAL A 371 -18.54 3.34 -17.12
C VAL A 371 -19.87 3.09 -16.46
N LEU A 372 -20.90 3.01 -17.26
CA LEU A 372 -22.27 2.84 -16.81
C LEU A 372 -22.84 1.54 -17.39
N ARG A 373 -23.48 0.75 -16.55
CA ARG A 373 -24.29 -0.39 -16.96
C ARG A 373 -25.75 0.04 -16.97
N ARG A 374 -26.45 -0.26 -18.04
CA ARG A 374 -27.86 0.01 -18.20
C ARG A 374 -28.56 -1.16 -18.86
N ASP A 375 -29.72 -1.53 -18.35
CA ASP A 375 -30.63 -2.42 -19.03
C ASP A 375 -31.08 -1.80 -20.36
N ALA A 376 -31.11 -2.59 -21.43
CA ALA A 376 -31.58 -2.14 -22.73
C ALA A 376 -33.10 -1.89 -22.79
N ALA A 377 -33.74 -1.87 -21.66
CA ALA A 377 -35.19 -1.76 -21.57
C ALA A 377 -35.70 -0.33 -21.75
N GLY A 378 -36.00 -0.01 -22.94
CA GLY A 378 -37.25 0.66 -23.23
C GLY A 378 -38.38 -0.34 -23.51
N SER A 379 -38.26 -1.63 -23.20
CA SER A 379 -39.28 -2.63 -23.47
C SER A 379 -39.74 -3.34 -22.21
N PRO A 380 -40.99 -3.11 -21.77
CA PRO A 380 -41.57 -3.77 -20.63
C PRO A 380 -42.16 -5.15 -20.97
N ILE A 381 -41.51 -5.96 -21.78
CA ILE A 381 -42.02 -7.29 -22.08
C ILE A 381 -41.24 -8.32 -21.26
N PRO A 382 -41.84 -8.91 -20.22
CA PRO A 382 -41.25 -10.03 -19.51
C PRO A 382 -41.01 -11.19 -20.46
N GLY A 383 -39.74 -11.62 -20.63
CA GLY A 383 -39.40 -12.82 -21.39
C GLY A 383 -38.73 -12.62 -22.75
N GLN A 384 -38.62 -11.44 -23.28
CA GLN A 384 -37.70 -11.17 -24.38
C GLN A 384 -36.39 -10.61 -23.78
N GLY A 385 -35.28 -11.29 -24.04
CA GLY A 385 -33.97 -11.00 -23.49
C GLY A 385 -33.67 -9.50 -23.60
N SER A 386 -33.74 -8.82 -22.47
CA SER A 386 -33.28 -7.46 -22.32
C SER A 386 -31.78 -7.47 -22.48
N GLY A 387 -31.28 -7.03 -23.63
CA GLY A 387 -29.85 -6.85 -23.81
C GLY A 387 -29.38 -5.78 -22.82
N GLU A 388 -28.38 -6.12 -22.02
CA GLU A 388 -27.72 -5.14 -21.17
C GLU A 388 -26.64 -4.41 -21.96
N ARG A 389 -26.40 -3.15 -21.58
CA ARG A 389 -25.46 -2.28 -22.29
C ARG A 389 -24.42 -1.73 -21.32
N LEU A 390 -23.15 -1.76 -21.75
CA LEU A 390 -22.10 -0.94 -21.17
C LEU A 390 -21.82 0.23 -22.11
N TYR A 391 -21.66 1.39 -21.53
CA TYR A 391 -21.25 2.59 -22.22
C TYR A 391 -20.37 3.44 -21.33
N THR A 392 -19.56 4.28 -21.95
CA THR A 392 -18.67 5.21 -21.27
C THR A 392 -19.11 6.64 -21.47
N ARG A 393 -18.74 7.50 -20.52
CA ARG A 393 -18.81 8.96 -20.65
C ARG A 393 -17.54 9.57 -20.10
N LYS A 394 -16.90 10.40 -20.91
CA LYS A 394 -15.79 11.24 -20.46
C LYS A 394 -16.36 12.44 -19.72
N ILE A 395 -15.84 12.72 -18.53
CA ILE A 395 -16.22 13.89 -17.73
C ILE A 395 -14.99 14.77 -17.61
N GLN A 396 -15.02 15.93 -18.21
CA GLN A 396 -13.96 16.92 -17.99
C GLN A 396 -14.14 17.57 -16.62
N VAL A 397 -13.04 17.71 -15.91
CA VAL A 397 -12.97 18.28 -14.56
C VAL A 397 -11.99 19.45 -14.61
N PRO A 398 -12.44 20.64 -15.03
CA PRO A 398 -11.56 21.80 -15.12
C PRO A 398 -11.10 22.23 -13.73
N THR A 399 -10.02 22.99 -13.62
CA THR A 399 -9.48 23.52 -12.36
C THR A 399 -10.47 24.39 -11.58
N GLY A 400 -11.50 24.92 -12.27
CA GLY A 400 -12.59 25.69 -11.68
C GLY A 400 -13.92 25.46 -12.43
N GLY A 401 -15.04 25.81 -11.81
CA GLY A 401 -16.36 25.59 -12.36
C GLY A 401 -16.88 24.18 -12.20
N ASP A 402 -17.92 23.86 -12.96
CA ASP A 402 -18.63 22.59 -12.89
C ASP A 402 -18.02 21.53 -13.81
N PRO A 403 -18.11 20.24 -13.48
CA PRO A 403 -17.76 19.16 -14.39
C PRO A 403 -18.60 19.20 -15.68
N ILE A 404 -17.98 18.83 -16.81
CA ILE A 404 -18.63 18.81 -18.12
C ILE A 404 -18.77 17.36 -18.56
N VAL A 405 -20.01 16.88 -18.66
CA VAL A 405 -20.32 15.50 -19.05
C VAL A 405 -20.38 15.39 -20.57
N GLY A 406 -19.54 14.53 -21.13
CA GLY A 406 -19.49 14.25 -22.56
C GLY A 406 -20.63 13.35 -23.05
N SER A 407 -20.64 13.08 -24.35
CA SER A 407 -21.59 12.16 -24.97
C SER A 407 -21.35 10.72 -24.55
N SER A 408 -22.39 9.92 -24.55
CA SER A 408 -22.35 8.48 -24.32
C SER A 408 -21.63 7.78 -25.49
N GLN A 409 -20.71 6.89 -25.16
CA GLN A 409 -20.00 6.04 -26.13
C GLN A 409 -20.34 4.58 -25.84
N PRO A 410 -20.94 3.84 -26.79
CA PRO A 410 -21.30 2.46 -26.59
C PRO A 410 -20.02 1.59 -26.49
N LEU A 411 -19.94 0.76 -25.48
CA LEU A 411 -18.83 -0.18 -25.30
C LEU A 411 -19.24 -1.60 -25.66
N LEU A 412 -20.40 -2.04 -25.18
CA LEU A 412 -20.93 -3.38 -25.42
C LEU A 412 -22.43 -3.34 -25.42
N GLU A 413 -23.04 -3.96 -26.46
CA GLU A 413 -24.44 -4.34 -26.46
C GLU A 413 -24.50 -5.89 -26.51
N ALA A 414 -24.97 -6.51 -25.45
CA ALA A 414 -25.00 -7.95 -25.33
C ALA A 414 -26.39 -8.46 -24.96
N PRO A 415 -26.82 -9.61 -25.49
CA PRO A 415 -28.04 -10.27 -25.03
C PRO A 415 -27.87 -10.90 -23.65
N ASP A 416 -26.64 -10.92 -23.11
CA ASP A 416 -26.24 -11.58 -21.88
C ASP A 416 -26.44 -10.65 -20.69
N GLN A 417 -26.47 -11.22 -19.49
CA GLN A 417 -26.49 -10.46 -18.26
C GLN A 417 -25.09 -9.96 -17.93
N LEU A 418 -24.96 -8.67 -17.84
CA LEU A 418 -23.75 -8.02 -17.35
C LEU A 418 -23.83 -7.87 -15.84
N GLN A 419 -22.78 -8.25 -15.15
CA GLN A 419 -22.68 -8.12 -13.72
C GLN A 419 -21.37 -7.43 -13.39
N ASP A 420 -21.37 -6.62 -12.36
CA ASP A 420 -20.18 -6.00 -11.79
C ASP A 420 -19.23 -5.38 -12.83
N VAL A 421 -19.01 -4.10 -12.74
CA VAL A 421 -18.09 -3.38 -13.60
C VAL A 421 -17.06 -2.63 -12.77
N ALA A 422 -15.82 -2.59 -13.24
CA ALA A 422 -14.76 -1.77 -12.68
C ALA A 422 -13.89 -1.17 -13.79
N ILE A 423 -13.14 -0.15 -13.46
CA ILE A 423 -12.23 0.55 -14.37
C ILE A 423 -10.96 0.93 -13.62
N THR A 424 -9.81 0.87 -14.31
CA THR A 424 -8.56 1.38 -13.73
C THR A 424 -8.45 2.87 -13.88
N SER A 425 -7.70 3.50 -12.99
CA SER A 425 -7.20 4.85 -13.19
C SER A 425 -6.29 4.93 -14.41
N HIS A 426 -6.30 6.09 -15.08
CA HIS A 426 -5.39 6.34 -16.18
C HIS A 426 -4.03 6.77 -15.64
N GLY A 427 -3.04 5.92 -15.83
CA GLY A 427 -1.67 6.20 -15.45
C GLY A 427 -0.71 5.95 -16.62
N GLY A 428 0.27 6.81 -16.82
CA GLY A 428 1.30 6.64 -17.84
C GLY A 428 0.98 7.25 -19.20
N THR A 429 1.95 7.15 -20.13
CA THR A 429 1.94 7.82 -21.43
C THR A 429 1.08 7.14 -22.50
N ALA A 430 0.58 5.94 -22.23
CA ALA A 430 -0.14 5.15 -23.23
C ALA A 430 -1.57 5.64 -23.52
N GLY A 431 -2.11 6.55 -22.70
CA GLY A 431 -3.40 7.19 -22.94
C GLY A 431 -4.58 6.23 -22.98
N ARG A 432 -4.62 5.22 -22.10
CA ARG A 432 -5.71 4.23 -22.10
C ARG A 432 -6.16 3.84 -20.70
N TRP A 433 -7.42 3.39 -20.67
CA TRP A 433 -8.06 2.81 -19.51
C TRP A 433 -8.28 1.31 -19.74
N LEU A 434 -8.46 0.54 -18.68
CA LEU A 434 -8.93 -0.82 -18.78
C LEU A 434 -10.26 -0.94 -18.03
N ILE A 435 -11.30 -1.35 -18.74
CA ILE A 435 -12.61 -1.65 -18.18
C ILE A 435 -12.69 -3.16 -18.02
N VAL A 436 -13.12 -3.62 -16.83
CA VAL A 436 -13.33 -5.02 -16.53
C VAL A 436 -14.77 -5.26 -16.09
N TYR A 437 -15.36 -6.37 -16.52
CA TYR A 437 -16.74 -6.71 -16.20
C TYR A 437 -16.98 -8.20 -16.18
N ALA A 438 -17.98 -8.61 -15.42
CA ALA A 438 -18.47 -9.98 -15.41
C ALA A 438 -19.67 -10.12 -16.36
N ARG A 439 -19.73 -11.23 -17.10
CA ARG A 439 -20.77 -11.52 -18.07
C ARG A 439 -21.31 -12.94 -17.86
N ALA A 440 -22.59 -13.07 -17.58
CA ALA A 440 -23.27 -14.35 -17.43
C ALA A 440 -23.96 -14.76 -18.74
N LEU A 441 -23.95 -16.06 -19.05
CA LEU A 441 -24.65 -16.56 -20.21
C LEU A 441 -26.18 -16.54 -20.00
N PRO A 442 -26.99 -16.20 -21.04
CA PRO A 442 -28.43 -15.99 -20.89
C PRO A 442 -29.22 -17.21 -20.40
N LEU A 443 -28.72 -18.40 -20.71
CA LEU A 443 -29.40 -19.67 -20.37
C LEU A 443 -28.71 -20.42 -19.21
N ALA A 444 -27.59 -19.90 -18.71
CA ALA A 444 -26.79 -20.51 -17.64
C ALA A 444 -26.19 -19.42 -16.77
N THR A 445 -27.05 -18.82 -15.93
CA THR A 445 -26.69 -17.68 -15.08
C THR A 445 -25.55 -17.96 -14.06
N THR A 446 -25.26 -19.25 -13.83
CA THR A 446 -24.11 -19.70 -13.03
C THR A 446 -22.81 -19.75 -13.83
N MET A 447 -22.88 -19.69 -15.18
CA MET A 447 -21.69 -19.65 -16.05
C MET A 447 -21.34 -18.19 -16.31
N THR A 448 -20.32 -17.71 -15.66
CA THR A 448 -19.87 -16.33 -15.81
C THR A 448 -18.43 -16.25 -16.33
N THR A 449 -18.12 -15.20 -17.03
CA THR A 449 -16.80 -14.92 -17.60
C THR A 449 -16.38 -13.52 -17.21
N ILE A 450 -15.13 -13.36 -16.78
CA ILE A 450 -14.51 -12.05 -16.59
C ILE A 450 -13.92 -11.59 -17.92
N TRP A 451 -14.24 -10.37 -18.30
CA TRP A 451 -13.77 -9.73 -19.50
C TRP A 451 -12.99 -8.46 -19.19
N ALA A 452 -12.00 -8.17 -20.02
CA ALA A 452 -11.22 -6.95 -19.98
C ALA A 452 -11.27 -6.26 -21.37
N GLN A 453 -11.61 -4.99 -21.38
CA GLN A 453 -11.70 -4.15 -22.57
C GLN A 453 -10.82 -2.91 -22.40
N PRO A 454 -9.69 -2.84 -23.10
CA PRO A 454 -8.94 -1.59 -23.22
C PRO A 454 -9.74 -0.54 -23.99
N VAL A 455 -9.72 0.70 -23.51
CA VAL A 455 -10.34 1.85 -24.16
C VAL A 455 -9.36 3.01 -24.20
N ASP A 456 -9.57 3.92 -25.16
CA ASP A 456 -8.76 5.13 -25.32
C ASP A 456 -9.17 6.25 -24.33
N GLU A 457 -8.55 7.41 -24.45
CA GLU A 457 -8.80 8.58 -23.60
C GLU A 457 -10.25 9.09 -23.67
N ASP A 458 -10.96 8.81 -24.76
CA ASP A 458 -12.35 9.20 -24.95
C ASP A 458 -13.35 8.10 -24.58
N GLY A 459 -12.85 6.95 -24.09
CA GLY A 459 -13.66 5.82 -23.70
C GLY A 459 -14.10 4.92 -24.86
N GLN A 460 -13.49 5.09 -26.06
CA GLN A 460 -13.75 4.23 -27.20
C GLN A 460 -13.01 2.89 -27.08
N PRO A 461 -13.61 1.77 -27.52
CA PRO A 461 -12.93 0.48 -27.47
C PRO A 461 -11.63 0.48 -28.31
N CYS A 462 -10.56 0.03 -27.72
CA CYS A 462 -9.30 -0.25 -28.39
C CYS A 462 -9.25 -1.75 -28.72
N GLY A 463 -9.67 -2.14 -29.91
CA GLY A 463 -9.74 -3.54 -30.32
C GLY A 463 -10.86 -4.33 -29.61
N GLY A 464 -10.75 -5.65 -29.58
CA GLY A 464 -11.74 -6.53 -28.95
C GLY A 464 -11.55 -6.70 -27.45
N ALA A 465 -12.62 -7.07 -26.75
CA ALA A 465 -12.53 -7.48 -25.36
C ALA A 465 -11.86 -8.87 -25.23
N HIS A 466 -11.15 -9.06 -24.14
CA HIS A 466 -10.40 -10.28 -23.83
C HIS A 466 -11.06 -11.02 -22.68
N ALA A 467 -11.40 -12.32 -22.90
CA ALA A 467 -11.87 -13.19 -21.83
C ALA A 467 -10.68 -13.57 -20.92
N LEU A 468 -10.79 -13.27 -19.62
CA LEU A 468 -9.76 -13.58 -18.65
C LEU A 468 -9.96 -14.96 -18.03
N GLN A 469 -11.20 -15.30 -17.67
CA GLN A 469 -11.58 -16.58 -17.11
C GLN A 469 -13.05 -16.88 -17.41
N LEU A 470 -13.34 -18.15 -17.69
CA LEU A 470 -14.69 -18.72 -17.71
C LEU A 470 -14.82 -19.66 -16.50
N SER A 471 -15.83 -19.47 -15.68
CA SER A 471 -16.16 -20.35 -14.55
C SER A 471 -17.57 -20.92 -14.70
N LEU A 472 -17.73 -22.19 -14.36
CA LEU A 472 -19.02 -22.87 -14.32
C LEU A 472 -19.75 -22.66 -12.97
N ALA A 473 -19.02 -22.29 -11.93
CA ALA A 473 -19.55 -22.04 -10.60
C ALA A 473 -19.85 -20.57 -10.30
N GLY A 474 -19.41 -19.66 -11.19
CA GLY A 474 -19.55 -18.22 -11.04
C GLY A 474 -18.21 -17.52 -10.82
N VAL A 475 -18.07 -16.33 -11.40
CA VAL A 475 -17.00 -15.37 -11.13
C VAL A 475 -17.62 -13.97 -11.12
N GLY A 476 -17.14 -13.09 -10.26
CA GLY A 476 -17.71 -11.76 -10.13
C GLY A 476 -16.80 -10.78 -9.40
N LYS A 477 -17.32 -9.59 -9.13
CA LYS A 477 -16.64 -8.52 -8.40
C LYS A 477 -15.24 -8.20 -8.93
N PRO A 478 -15.06 -8.02 -10.26
CA PRO A 478 -13.76 -7.71 -10.80
C PRO A 478 -13.26 -6.35 -10.30
N THR A 479 -11.95 -6.25 -10.18
CA THR A 479 -11.22 -5.00 -9.92
C THR A 479 -9.97 -4.99 -10.79
N ALA A 480 -9.47 -3.80 -11.10
CA ALA A 480 -8.27 -3.69 -11.91
C ALA A 480 -7.42 -2.51 -11.44
N ALA A 481 -6.11 -2.62 -11.65
CA ALA A 481 -5.15 -1.56 -11.43
C ALA A 481 -4.13 -1.52 -12.56
N THR A 482 -3.44 -0.40 -12.71
CA THR A 482 -2.38 -0.25 -13.71
C THR A 482 -1.09 0.25 -13.11
N LYS A 483 0.02 -0.31 -13.59
CA LYS A 483 1.37 0.14 -13.26
C LYS A 483 1.74 1.40 -14.07
N ASP A 484 1.42 1.42 -15.36
CA ASP A 484 1.91 2.44 -16.30
C ASP A 484 0.99 2.69 -17.51
N GLY A 485 -0.25 2.24 -17.47
CA GLY A 485 -1.19 2.33 -18.60
C GLY A 485 -0.97 1.30 -19.71
N SER A 486 0.04 0.43 -19.56
CA SER A 486 0.32 -0.69 -20.47
C SER A 486 0.31 -2.04 -19.73
N HIS A 487 0.75 -2.05 -18.48
CA HIS A 487 0.73 -3.21 -17.61
C HIS A 487 -0.40 -3.07 -16.59
N PHE A 488 -1.27 -4.05 -16.58
CA PHE A 488 -2.46 -4.09 -15.75
C PHE A 488 -2.50 -5.37 -14.93
N ALA A 489 -3.10 -5.29 -13.76
CA ALA A 489 -3.54 -6.44 -12.99
C ALA A 489 -5.06 -6.40 -12.87
N VAL A 490 -5.68 -7.57 -12.97
CA VAL A 490 -7.10 -7.77 -12.75
C VAL A 490 -7.28 -8.86 -11.71
N ALA A 491 -8.10 -8.60 -10.71
CA ALA A 491 -8.48 -9.59 -9.70
C ALA A 491 -10.01 -9.72 -9.64
N TRP A 492 -10.50 -10.89 -9.27
CA TRP A 492 -11.91 -11.18 -9.19
C TRP A 492 -12.20 -12.29 -8.16
N GLN A 493 -13.42 -12.31 -7.68
CA GLN A 493 -13.94 -13.39 -6.84
C GLN A 493 -14.25 -14.62 -7.72
N ASP A 494 -13.81 -15.80 -7.30
CA ASP A 494 -14.15 -17.06 -7.94
C ASP A 494 -14.92 -17.96 -6.96
N ASP A 495 -16.17 -18.22 -7.28
CA ASP A 495 -17.07 -19.02 -6.43
C ASP A 495 -16.70 -20.52 -6.46
N ALA A 496 -15.91 -20.97 -7.44
CA ALA A 496 -15.42 -22.36 -7.51
C ALA A 496 -14.33 -22.63 -6.48
N THR A 497 -13.40 -21.70 -6.33
CA THR A 497 -12.28 -21.80 -5.37
C THR A 497 -12.62 -21.17 -4.02
N LEU A 498 -13.70 -20.41 -3.95
CA LEU A 498 -14.10 -19.57 -2.80
C LEU A 498 -13.04 -18.51 -2.43
N GLY A 499 -12.17 -18.18 -3.39
CA GLY A 499 -11.03 -17.30 -3.23
C GLY A 499 -11.04 -16.11 -4.20
N ILE A 500 -9.96 -15.35 -4.15
CA ILE A 500 -9.67 -14.31 -5.13
C ILE A 500 -8.67 -14.87 -6.13
N GLN A 501 -8.98 -14.73 -7.42
CA GLN A 501 -8.04 -15.00 -8.50
C GLN A 501 -7.55 -13.70 -9.11
N ALA A 502 -6.34 -13.73 -9.65
CA ALA A 502 -5.74 -12.59 -10.31
C ALA A 502 -5.02 -13.00 -11.59
N ARG A 503 -4.86 -12.03 -12.50
CA ARG A 503 -4.16 -12.21 -13.77
C ARG A 503 -3.53 -10.89 -14.20
N SER A 504 -2.30 -10.94 -14.69
CA SER A 504 -1.66 -9.82 -15.35
C SER A 504 -2.09 -9.72 -16.82
N LEU A 505 -2.08 -8.48 -17.31
CA LEU A 505 -2.45 -8.16 -18.69
C LEU A 505 -1.50 -7.06 -19.20
N THR A 506 -0.80 -7.33 -20.30
CA THR A 506 0.04 -6.32 -20.94
C THR A 506 -0.55 -5.92 -22.28
N VAL A 507 -0.77 -4.62 -22.48
CA VAL A 507 -1.33 -4.04 -23.70
C VAL A 507 -0.28 -3.13 -24.32
N THR A 508 0.24 -3.51 -25.50
CA THR A 508 1.25 -2.75 -26.23
C THR A 508 0.72 -2.24 -27.57
N GLY A 509 1.34 -1.22 -28.14
CA GLY A 509 0.91 -0.59 -29.39
C GLY A 509 -0.16 0.49 -29.20
N ASN A 510 -0.61 1.10 -30.27
CA ASN A 510 -1.64 2.15 -30.26
C ASN A 510 -3.03 1.53 -30.37
N CYS A 511 -4.06 2.27 -29.96
CA CYS A 511 -5.44 1.90 -30.13
C CYS A 511 -5.73 1.55 -31.61
N GLY A 512 -6.31 0.38 -31.89
CA GLY A 512 -6.55 -0.14 -33.25
C GLY A 512 -5.43 -1.03 -33.82
N SER A 513 -4.21 -1.00 -33.28
CA SER A 513 -3.10 -1.89 -33.66
C SER A 513 -2.41 -2.54 -32.45
N GLN A 514 -3.13 -2.66 -31.39
CA GLN A 514 -2.59 -3.19 -30.12
C GLN A 514 -2.43 -4.70 -30.11
N THR A 515 -1.46 -5.14 -29.31
CA THR A 515 -1.29 -6.56 -28.93
C THR A 515 -1.53 -6.69 -27.44
N THR A 516 -2.33 -7.68 -27.08
CA THR A 516 -2.61 -7.99 -25.67
C THR A 516 -2.00 -9.34 -25.31
N LEU A 517 -1.18 -9.35 -24.26
CA LEU A 517 -0.62 -10.56 -23.66
C LEU A 517 -1.28 -10.80 -22.32
N LEU A 518 -1.74 -12.03 -22.09
CA LEU A 518 -2.36 -12.46 -20.83
C LEU A 518 -1.35 -13.30 -20.06
N GLY A 519 -1.11 -12.97 -18.79
CA GLY A 519 -0.35 -13.79 -17.86
C GLY A 519 -1.10 -15.07 -17.45
N ALA A 520 -0.54 -15.84 -16.54
CA ALA A 520 -1.22 -16.97 -15.91
C ALA A 520 -2.31 -16.49 -14.94
N ILE A 521 -3.32 -17.32 -14.69
CA ILE A 521 -4.25 -17.12 -13.58
C ILE A 521 -3.57 -17.63 -12.33
N VAL A 522 -3.60 -16.85 -11.26
CA VAL A 522 -2.99 -17.17 -9.96
C VAL A 522 -4.00 -16.98 -8.84
N ASP A 523 -3.80 -17.71 -7.74
CA ASP A 523 -4.56 -17.57 -6.50
C ASP A 523 -3.71 -16.81 -5.47
N PRO A 524 -3.83 -15.48 -5.37
CA PRO A 524 -2.98 -14.70 -4.47
C PRO A 524 -3.42 -14.78 -3.01
N THR A 525 -4.56 -15.39 -2.70
CA THR A 525 -5.07 -15.48 -1.33
C THR A 525 -4.93 -16.90 -0.78
N SER A 526 -4.75 -17.01 0.55
CA SER A 526 -4.81 -18.30 1.23
C SER A 526 -6.27 -18.76 1.37
N SER A 527 -6.50 -20.03 1.67
CA SER A 527 -7.84 -20.62 1.74
C SER A 527 -8.81 -19.89 2.66
N GLY A 528 -9.94 -19.46 2.15
CA GLY A 528 -11.02 -18.78 2.89
C GLY A 528 -12.22 -18.50 2.00
N LEU A 529 -13.28 -17.89 2.53
CA LEU A 529 -14.37 -17.31 1.75
C LEU A 529 -14.01 -15.87 1.42
N ASP A 530 -13.14 -15.69 0.41
CA ASP A 530 -12.59 -14.40 0.04
C ASP A 530 -13.46 -13.72 -1.03
N THR A 531 -13.87 -12.49 -0.76
CA THR A 531 -14.84 -11.77 -1.57
C THR A 531 -14.46 -10.30 -1.70
N GLN A 532 -15.07 -9.62 -2.68
CA GLN A 532 -15.01 -8.16 -2.83
C GLN A 532 -13.56 -7.61 -2.92
N PRO A 533 -12.75 -8.09 -3.86
CA PRO A 533 -11.39 -7.60 -4.03
C PRO A 533 -11.36 -6.13 -4.43
N ARG A 534 -10.30 -5.45 -4.01
CA ARG A 534 -9.87 -4.12 -4.49
C ARG A 534 -8.40 -4.16 -4.78
N LEU A 535 -8.01 -3.53 -5.86
CA LEU A 535 -6.64 -3.57 -6.36
C LEU A 535 -6.17 -2.16 -6.71
N GLU A 536 -4.97 -1.82 -6.26
CA GLU A 536 -4.27 -0.58 -6.61
C GLU A 536 -2.80 -0.86 -6.85
N PHE A 537 -2.14 -0.01 -7.64
CA PHE A 537 -0.70 -0.09 -7.81
C PHE A 537 -0.01 0.89 -6.87
N ALA A 538 0.89 0.40 -6.04
CA ALA A 538 1.66 1.19 -5.09
C ALA A 538 3.15 0.94 -5.32
N ARG A 539 3.84 1.97 -5.77
CA ARG A 539 5.28 2.03 -6.01
C ARG A 539 5.85 0.93 -6.92
N ASP A 540 5.95 -0.31 -6.50
CA ASP A 540 6.63 -1.41 -7.18
C ASP A 540 5.80 -2.70 -7.23
N LYS A 541 4.65 -2.72 -6.58
CA LYS A 541 3.76 -3.87 -6.50
C LYS A 541 2.30 -3.46 -6.62
N TYR A 542 1.43 -4.41 -6.93
CA TYR A 542 0.01 -4.23 -6.71
C TYR A 542 -0.34 -4.54 -5.27
N VAL A 543 -1.24 -3.78 -4.68
CA VAL A 543 -1.81 -4.02 -3.36
C VAL A 543 -3.23 -4.53 -3.56
N LEU A 544 -3.50 -5.73 -3.06
CA LEU A 544 -4.82 -6.35 -3.07
C LEU A 544 -5.42 -6.27 -1.67
N ALA A 545 -6.62 -5.71 -1.56
CA ALA A 545 -7.44 -5.75 -0.35
C ALA A 545 -8.71 -6.54 -0.60
N TRP A 546 -9.17 -7.32 0.37
CA TRP A 546 -10.38 -8.13 0.22
C TRP A 546 -11.05 -8.40 1.57
N LYS A 547 -12.31 -8.83 1.50
CA LYS A 547 -13.08 -9.30 2.64
C LYS A 547 -13.00 -10.82 2.73
N ARG A 548 -12.63 -11.35 3.89
CA ARG A 548 -12.66 -12.78 4.21
C ARG A 548 -13.76 -13.08 5.21
N SER A 549 -14.61 -14.05 4.87
CA SER A 549 -15.58 -14.66 5.76
C SER A 549 -15.09 -16.04 6.20
N PHE A 550 -15.52 -16.49 7.36
CA PHE A 550 -15.06 -17.75 7.94
C PHE A 550 -16.22 -18.75 8.08
N LEU A 551 -16.00 -19.99 7.64
CA LEU A 551 -17.00 -21.08 7.74
C LEU A 551 -17.41 -21.39 9.19
N THR A 552 -16.58 -21.04 10.16
CA THR A 552 -16.84 -21.25 11.59
C THR A 552 -17.81 -20.25 12.21
N GLY A 553 -18.37 -19.35 11.41
CA GLY A 553 -19.22 -18.26 11.90
C GLY A 553 -18.46 -17.14 12.60
N ALA A 554 -17.12 -17.16 12.52
CA ALA A 554 -16.31 -16.04 12.96
C ALA A 554 -16.57 -14.81 12.06
N VAL A 555 -16.32 -13.66 12.61
CA VAL A 555 -16.63 -12.38 12.01
C VAL A 555 -15.79 -12.13 10.75
N PRO A 556 -16.39 -11.63 9.67
CA PRO A 556 -15.64 -11.23 8.49
C PRO A 556 -14.57 -10.20 8.81
N ARG A 557 -13.44 -10.25 8.08
CA ARG A 557 -12.30 -9.35 8.24
C ARG A 557 -11.83 -8.82 6.88
N VAL A 558 -11.18 -7.67 6.90
CA VAL A 558 -10.47 -7.13 5.73
C VAL A 558 -9.02 -7.57 5.79
N PHE A 559 -8.53 -8.12 4.70
CA PHE A 559 -7.14 -8.51 4.49
C PHE A 559 -6.49 -7.69 3.40
N VAL A 560 -5.17 -7.60 3.45
CA VAL A 560 -4.34 -6.92 2.47
C VAL A 560 -3.10 -7.75 2.16
N ARG A 561 -2.63 -7.70 0.90
CA ARG A 561 -1.40 -8.34 0.45
C ARG A 561 -0.78 -7.61 -0.73
N GLY A 562 0.54 -7.63 -0.82
CA GLY A 562 1.28 -7.24 -2.01
C GLY A 562 1.23 -8.33 -3.10
N LEU A 563 1.18 -7.92 -4.38
CA LEU A 563 1.28 -8.82 -5.54
C LEU A 563 2.42 -8.35 -6.44
N ASP A 564 3.12 -9.32 -7.02
CA ASP A 564 4.12 -9.09 -8.06
C ASP A 564 3.52 -8.31 -9.24
N PRO A 565 4.17 -7.22 -9.70
CA PRO A 565 3.65 -6.37 -10.75
C PRO A 565 3.58 -7.04 -12.13
N ASP A 566 4.35 -8.10 -12.38
CA ASP A 566 4.43 -8.76 -13.66
C ASP A 566 3.56 -10.02 -13.75
N GLY A 567 3.50 -10.79 -12.66
CA GLY A 567 2.76 -12.07 -12.62
C GLY A 567 1.51 -12.08 -11.76
N CYS A 568 1.24 -11.05 -10.97
CA CYS A 568 0.18 -11.01 -9.95
C CYS A 568 0.28 -12.12 -8.88
N THR A 569 1.43 -12.78 -8.77
CA THR A 569 1.69 -13.74 -7.70
C THR A 569 1.78 -13.05 -6.35
N ALA A 570 1.49 -13.79 -5.29
CA ALA A 570 1.60 -13.26 -3.94
C ALA A 570 3.03 -12.78 -3.65
N CYS A 571 3.15 -11.55 -3.14
CA CYS A 571 4.39 -10.91 -2.77
C CYS A 571 4.26 -10.51 -1.30
N GLY A 572 4.86 -11.29 -0.41
CA GLY A 572 4.71 -11.10 1.03
C GLY A 572 3.53 -11.86 1.65
N GLU A 573 3.26 -11.57 2.92
CA GLU A 573 2.24 -12.25 3.71
C GLU A 573 0.86 -11.58 3.60
N GLU A 574 -0.18 -12.29 4.07
CA GLU A 574 -1.52 -11.74 4.22
C GLU A 574 -1.64 -11.01 5.56
N TRP A 575 -2.04 -9.74 5.53
CA TRP A 575 -2.22 -8.93 6.72
C TRP A 575 -3.69 -8.66 6.99
N SER A 576 -4.16 -8.95 8.20
CA SER A 576 -5.47 -8.49 8.63
C SER A 576 -5.41 -7.01 9.01
N VAL A 577 -6.24 -6.18 8.38
CA VAL A 577 -6.25 -4.73 8.61
C VAL A 577 -7.09 -4.36 9.83
N ASP A 578 -8.11 -5.15 10.16
CA ASP A 578 -8.97 -4.94 11.32
C ASP A 578 -9.50 -6.25 11.88
N ASN A 579 -9.57 -6.31 13.20
CA ASN A 579 -10.11 -7.43 13.97
C ASN A 579 -11.48 -7.10 14.59
N THR A 580 -12.06 -5.95 14.27
CA THR A 580 -13.36 -5.54 14.81
C THR A 580 -14.53 -6.17 14.08
N VAL A 581 -15.52 -6.50 14.88
CA VAL A 581 -16.71 -7.29 14.61
C VAL A 581 -17.82 -6.47 13.99
N LEU A 582 -18.54 -7.05 13.05
CA LEU A 582 -19.86 -6.74 12.48
C LEU A 582 -19.85 -6.17 11.05
N GLY A 583 -20.55 -6.89 10.16
CA GLY A 583 -21.12 -6.38 8.91
C GLY A 583 -20.20 -5.57 8.01
N LEU A 584 -18.96 -5.99 7.78
CA LEU A 584 -18.01 -5.24 6.95
C LEU A 584 -18.53 -5.04 5.53
N ASP A 585 -18.55 -3.81 5.08
CA ASP A 585 -18.74 -3.45 3.68
C ASP A 585 -17.48 -3.75 2.83
N THR A 586 -17.62 -3.61 1.53
CA THR A 586 -16.51 -3.70 0.59
C THR A 586 -15.38 -2.76 1.02
N PRO A 587 -14.13 -3.23 1.13
CA PRO A 587 -13.01 -2.34 1.38
C PRO A 587 -12.80 -1.39 0.19
N ALA A 588 -12.26 -0.20 0.47
CA ALA A 588 -11.77 0.71 -0.54
C ALA A 588 -10.27 0.89 -0.36
N LEU A 589 -9.57 1.16 -1.45
CA LEU A 589 -8.12 1.24 -1.49
C LEU A 589 -7.69 2.42 -2.35
N ALA A 590 -6.71 3.19 -1.88
CA ALA A 590 -6.03 4.20 -2.69
C ALA A 590 -4.54 4.20 -2.36
N SER A 591 -3.71 4.26 -3.38
CA SER A 591 -2.27 4.41 -3.26
C SER A 591 -1.84 5.88 -3.43
N ARG A 592 -0.66 6.21 -2.90
CA ARG A 592 -0.03 7.52 -3.12
C ARG A 592 0.73 7.59 -4.45
N TRP A 593 0.20 6.94 -5.47
CA TRP A 593 0.81 6.92 -6.79
C TRP A 593 0.35 8.11 -7.64
N SER A 594 1.27 8.71 -8.39
CA SER A 594 1.00 9.76 -9.35
C SER A 594 1.71 9.44 -10.66
N GLY A 595 1.02 8.80 -11.59
CA GLY A 595 1.36 8.70 -13.03
C GLY A 595 2.84 8.69 -13.43
N GLY A 596 3.71 8.02 -12.72
CA GLY A 596 5.16 7.97 -12.98
C GLY A 596 6.05 8.52 -11.85
N ASN A 597 5.51 9.27 -10.89
CA ASN A 597 6.24 9.68 -9.68
C ASN A 597 5.66 9.00 -8.46
N ILE A 598 6.33 7.98 -8.01
CA ILE A 598 5.98 7.21 -6.82
C ILE A 598 6.43 7.99 -5.60
N LEU A 599 5.48 8.46 -4.79
CA LEU A 599 5.78 9.24 -3.60
C LEU A 599 6.01 8.36 -2.36
N SER A 600 5.39 7.19 -2.30
CA SER A 600 5.62 6.19 -1.25
C SER A 600 5.02 4.84 -1.65
N ASP A 601 5.36 3.81 -0.91
CA ASP A 601 4.87 2.44 -1.01
C ASP A 601 3.55 2.23 -0.25
N GLU A 602 2.99 3.30 0.28
CA GLU A 602 1.82 3.25 1.12
C GLU A 602 0.53 3.20 0.33
N ALA A 603 -0.38 2.37 0.79
CA ALA A 603 -1.77 2.39 0.39
C ALA A 603 -2.65 2.65 1.61
N LEU A 604 -3.69 3.46 1.45
CA LEU A 604 -4.73 3.64 2.46
C LEU A 604 -5.86 2.67 2.17
N VAL A 605 -6.11 1.77 3.11
CA VAL A 605 -7.26 0.86 3.12
C VAL A 605 -8.35 1.47 3.98
N VAL A 606 -9.55 1.58 3.46
CA VAL A 606 -10.71 2.13 4.16
C VAL A 606 -11.84 1.10 4.13
N TRP A 607 -12.55 0.95 5.24
CA TRP A 607 -13.69 0.04 5.37
C TRP A 607 -14.74 0.61 6.33
N SER A 608 -15.91 0.01 6.38
CA SER A 608 -16.93 0.38 7.35
C SER A 608 -17.49 -0.83 8.09
N ASN A 609 -17.90 -0.61 9.34
CA ASN A 609 -18.58 -1.58 10.20
C ASN A 609 -19.64 -0.94 11.11
N THR A 610 -20.20 0.18 10.77
CA THR A 610 -21.04 1.17 11.46
C THR A 610 -20.30 2.52 11.58
N ALA A 611 -18.99 2.54 11.50
CA ALA A 611 -18.15 3.71 11.41
C ALA A 611 -17.16 3.52 10.25
N VAL A 612 -16.73 4.59 9.60
CA VAL A 612 -15.68 4.54 8.59
C VAL A 612 -14.33 4.53 9.27
N ARG A 613 -13.53 3.53 8.96
CA ARG A 613 -12.18 3.32 9.49
C ARG A 613 -11.15 3.32 8.38
N GLY A 614 -9.92 3.63 8.71
CA GLY A 614 -8.79 3.57 7.80
C GLY A 614 -7.56 2.99 8.45
N ARG A 615 -6.71 2.39 7.64
CA ARG A 615 -5.37 1.95 8.01
C ARG A 615 -4.44 2.13 6.83
N ARG A 616 -3.26 2.67 7.10
CA ARG A 616 -2.19 2.70 6.11
C ARG A 616 -1.54 1.33 6.06
N PHE A 617 -1.29 0.87 4.85
CA PHE A 617 -0.55 -0.34 4.57
C PHE A 617 0.81 0.05 3.99
N GLU A 618 1.85 -0.18 4.75
CA GLU A 618 3.23 -0.21 4.28
C GLU A 618 3.64 -1.67 4.19
N ALA A 619 3.90 -2.13 2.97
CA ALA A 619 4.56 -3.40 2.82
C ALA A 619 6.03 -3.14 3.08
N SER A 620 6.49 -3.21 4.32
CA SER A 620 7.87 -3.55 4.66
C SER A 620 8.40 -2.91 5.94
N GLY A 621 9.25 -3.65 6.63
CA GLY A 621 10.21 -3.12 7.58
C GLY A 621 11.18 -2.11 6.95
N ALA A 622 11.73 -1.21 7.73
CA ALA A 622 12.78 -0.31 7.26
C ALA A 622 13.95 -1.15 6.71
N PRO A 623 14.44 -0.85 5.49
CA PRO A 623 15.53 -1.62 4.91
C PRO A 623 16.77 -1.54 5.80
N GLN A 624 17.32 -2.70 6.14
CA GLN A 624 18.53 -2.76 6.94
C GLN A 624 19.75 -2.74 6.02
N VAL A 625 20.42 -1.60 5.97
CA VAL A 625 21.68 -1.45 5.27
C VAL A 625 22.76 -1.10 6.28
N LEU A 626 23.74 -2.00 6.43
CA LEU A 626 24.82 -1.84 7.38
C LEU A 626 26.13 -1.52 6.65
N ASP A 627 26.76 -0.43 7.02
CA ASP A 627 28.10 -0.11 6.56
C ASP A 627 29.15 -0.86 7.38
N LEU A 628 29.82 -1.80 6.74
CA LEU A 628 30.83 -2.65 7.34
C LEU A 628 32.25 -2.05 7.30
N GLY A 629 32.42 -0.91 6.63
CA GLY A 629 33.74 -0.32 6.45
C GLY A 629 34.60 -1.10 5.44
N GLY A 630 35.84 -1.38 5.76
CA GLY A 630 36.76 -2.17 4.94
C GLY A 630 37.33 -1.42 3.72
N GLY A 631 36.88 -0.21 3.45
CA GLY A 631 37.39 0.61 2.35
C GLY A 631 38.85 1.03 2.60
N CYS A 632 39.61 1.21 1.53
CA CYS A 632 40.94 1.80 1.59
C CYS A 632 40.82 3.27 2.02
N VAL A 633 41.75 3.72 2.84
CA VAL A 633 41.85 5.11 3.25
C VAL A 633 42.11 5.96 2.02
N GLY A 634 41.13 6.74 1.60
CA GLY A 634 41.20 7.57 0.42
C GLY A 634 40.14 8.67 0.46
N PRO A 635 40.20 9.67 -0.42
CA PRO A 635 39.37 10.84 -0.33
C PRO A 635 37.89 10.54 -0.50
N ILE A 636 37.09 11.45 0.04
CA ILE A 636 35.63 11.54 -0.10
C ILE A 636 35.21 11.27 -1.56
N GLY A 637 34.39 10.26 -1.81
CA GLY A 637 33.93 9.90 -3.17
C GLY A 637 33.85 8.38 -3.42
N ASN A 638 34.40 7.57 -2.53
CA ASN A 638 34.32 6.12 -2.60
C ASN A 638 33.25 5.54 -1.67
N ALA A 639 32.27 6.34 -1.23
CA ALA A 639 31.16 5.88 -0.44
C ALA A 639 30.15 5.19 -1.38
N PRO A 640 29.92 3.88 -1.21
CA PRO A 640 28.91 3.18 -1.96
C PRO A 640 27.51 3.68 -1.58
N SER A 641 26.58 3.57 -2.50
CA SER A 641 25.18 3.93 -2.31
C SER A 641 24.28 2.95 -3.08
N TYR A 642 23.00 3.16 -3.02
CA TYR A 642 22.02 2.32 -3.72
C TYR A 642 20.81 3.15 -4.14
N LEU A 643 20.07 2.64 -5.11
CA LEU A 643 18.77 3.12 -5.56
C LEU A 643 17.73 2.06 -5.22
N GLY A 644 16.49 2.46 -5.00
CA GLY A 644 15.45 1.54 -4.56
C GLY A 644 15.65 1.11 -3.10
N GLN A 645 15.06 -0.01 -2.75
CA GLN A 645 15.14 -0.58 -1.40
C GLN A 645 15.43 -2.08 -1.47
N PRO A 646 16.21 -2.66 -0.54
CA PRO A 646 16.44 -4.11 -0.50
C PRO A 646 15.21 -4.84 0.08
N ARG A 647 14.12 -4.89 -0.66
CA ARG A 647 12.86 -5.53 -0.26
C ARG A 647 12.24 -6.37 -1.37
N LEU A 648 11.35 -7.26 -1.01
CA LEU A 648 10.65 -8.12 -1.97
C LEU A 648 9.96 -7.30 -3.07
N GLY A 649 10.17 -7.71 -4.31
CA GLY A 649 9.53 -7.13 -5.48
C GLY A 649 10.12 -5.80 -5.96
N ASP A 650 11.17 -5.25 -5.34
CA ASP A 650 11.80 -4.04 -5.85
C ASP A 650 12.64 -4.34 -7.11
N ALA A 651 12.01 -4.15 -8.27
CA ALA A 651 12.65 -4.30 -9.56
C ALA A 651 13.67 -3.18 -9.87
N ASN A 652 13.64 -2.08 -9.10
CA ASN A 652 14.48 -0.90 -9.31
C ASN A 652 15.67 -0.85 -8.35
N PHE A 653 15.81 -1.86 -7.47
CA PHE A 653 16.97 -1.90 -6.59
C PHE A 653 18.25 -1.98 -7.41
N ALA A 654 19.18 -1.05 -7.16
CA ALA A 654 20.44 -0.98 -7.89
C ALA A 654 21.58 -0.48 -7.00
N LEU A 655 22.75 -1.05 -7.19
CA LEU A 655 23.98 -0.62 -6.54
C LEU A 655 24.57 0.56 -7.30
N THR A 656 25.01 1.58 -6.57
CA THR A 656 25.66 2.77 -7.15
C THR A 656 26.92 3.14 -6.40
N LEU A 657 27.84 3.79 -7.10
CA LEU A 657 28.99 4.46 -6.52
C LEU A 657 29.00 5.90 -7.04
N PRO A 658 28.35 6.84 -6.32
CA PRO A 658 28.30 8.22 -6.76
C PRO A 658 29.67 8.88 -6.66
N LEU A 659 30.01 9.68 -7.69
CA LEU A 659 31.23 10.49 -7.76
C LEU A 659 32.53 9.70 -7.43
N PRO A 660 32.86 8.62 -8.15
CA PRO A 660 34.08 7.89 -7.89
C PRO A 660 35.30 8.77 -8.19
N THR A 661 36.30 8.72 -7.31
CA THR A 661 37.55 9.50 -7.45
C THR A 661 38.55 8.84 -8.39
N ALA A 662 38.26 7.63 -8.82
CA ALA A 662 39.09 6.85 -9.76
C ALA A 662 38.18 6.00 -10.67
N PRO A 663 38.66 5.52 -11.83
CA PRO A 663 37.89 4.63 -12.69
C PRO A 663 37.39 3.41 -11.91
N VAL A 664 36.11 3.12 -12.02
CA VAL A 664 35.48 1.97 -11.37
C VAL A 664 35.64 0.73 -12.25
N LEU A 665 36.16 -0.33 -11.70
CA LEU A 665 36.39 -1.59 -12.40
C LEU A 665 35.16 -2.50 -12.31
N ALA A 666 34.66 -2.74 -11.11
CA ALA A 666 33.55 -3.64 -10.86
C ALA A 666 32.91 -3.43 -9.49
N ALA A 667 31.68 -3.92 -9.34
CA ALA A 667 31.06 -4.23 -8.05
C ALA A 667 31.25 -5.71 -7.72
N ILE A 668 31.63 -6.01 -6.50
CA ILE A 668 31.66 -7.37 -5.94
C ILE A 668 30.41 -7.54 -5.10
N VAL A 669 29.71 -8.64 -5.28
CA VAL A 669 28.55 -9.04 -4.49
C VAL A 669 28.82 -10.42 -3.89
N GLY A 670 28.63 -10.56 -2.60
CA GLY A 670 28.83 -11.82 -1.89
C GLY A 670 27.63 -12.13 -0.98
N PHE A 671 27.21 -13.37 -0.98
CA PHE A 671 26.17 -13.89 -0.09
C PHE A 671 26.73 -14.38 1.25
N THR A 672 28.04 -14.40 1.34
CA THR A 672 28.79 -14.68 2.58
C THR A 672 29.91 -13.66 2.74
N GLU A 673 30.36 -13.46 3.96
CA GLU A 673 31.44 -12.55 4.29
C GLU A 673 32.67 -13.35 4.68
N VAL A 674 33.76 -13.16 3.94
CA VAL A 674 35.04 -13.74 4.20
C VAL A 674 36.07 -12.62 4.20
N PRO A 675 36.21 -11.87 5.32
CA PRO A 675 37.07 -10.70 5.37
C PRO A 675 38.54 -11.09 5.06
N LEU A 676 39.06 -10.54 3.97
CA LEU A 676 40.44 -10.72 3.54
C LEU A 676 41.19 -9.39 3.68
N PRO A 677 42.01 -9.23 4.72
CA PRO A 677 42.83 -8.04 4.91
C PRO A 677 43.87 -7.87 3.80
N CYS A 678 43.99 -6.66 3.28
CA CYS A 678 44.94 -6.31 2.23
C CYS A 678 45.56 -4.94 2.44
N GLY A 679 46.60 -4.86 3.28
CA GLY A 679 47.18 -3.56 3.65
C GLY A 679 46.19 -2.66 4.39
N PRO A 680 45.94 -1.43 3.89
CA PRO A 680 45.00 -0.53 4.53
C PRO A 680 43.50 -0.84 4.21
N CYS A 681 43.26 -1.86 3.39
CA CYS A 681 41.92 -2.25 2.95
C CYS A 681 41.56 -3.66 3.47
N THR A 682 40.26 -3.96 3.43
CA THR A 682 39.74 -5.30 3.67
C THR A 682 38.68 -5.61 2.61
N LEU A 683 38.85 -6.67 1.85
CA LEU A 683 37.80 -7.24 1.03
C LEU A 683 36.84 -8.03 1.94
N ILE A 684 35.60 -7.62 2.06
CA ILE A 684 34.63 -8.22 3.00
C ILE A 684 33.76 -9.28 2.33
N PRO A 685 33.07 -8.99 1.19
CA PRO A 685 32.22 -9.99 0.55
C PRO A 685 33.07 -11.13 -0.05
N ASN A 686 32.57 -12.35 0.04
CA ASN A 686 33.02 -13.41 -0.86
C ASN A 686 32.64 -12.99 -2.29
N ALA A 687 33.51 -13.21 -3.27
CA ALA A 687 33.27 -12.80 -4.65
C ALA A 687 32.35 -13.79 -5.39
N ASP A 688 31.11 -13.91 -4.95
CA ASP A 688 30.11 -14.81 -5.56
C ASP A 688 29.67 -14.29 -6.93
N LEU A 689 29.58 -12.96 -7.07
CA LEU A 689 29.25 -12.27 -8.31
C LEU A 689 30.13 -11.03 -8.47
N VAL A 690 30.67 -10.83 -9.67
CA VAL A 690 31.45 -9.64 -10.03
C VAL A 690 30.79 -8.96 -11.24
N ILE A 691 30.31 -7.74 -11.05
CA ILE A 691 29.60 -6.98 -12.08
C ILE A 691 30.54 -5.87 -12.59
N ALA A 692 30.97 -5.96 -13.84
CA ALA A 692 31.93 -5.03 -14.41
C ALA A 692 31.33 -3.62 -14.65
N GLY A 693 32.16 -2.59 -14.43
CA GLY A 693 31.83 -1.19 -14.72
C GLY A 693 31.36 -0.39 -13.51
N GLY A 694 31.05 0.89 -13.75
CA GLY A 694 30.77 1.88 -12.71
C GLY A 694 29.32 2.04 -12.30
N GLY A 695 28.39 1.25 -12.86
CA GLY A 695 26.96 1.25 -12.50
C GLY A 695 26.22 2.54 -12.74
N PRO A 696 24.90 2.63 -12.47
CA PRO A 696 24.14 1.75 -11.53
C PRO A 696 23.95 0.33 -12.04
N HIS A 697 24.11 -0.64 -11.16
CA HIS A 697 23.90 -2.05 -11.45
C HIS A 697 22.59 -2.50 -10.83
N GLY A 698 21.56 -2.74 -11.66
CA GLY A 698 20.28 -3.28 -11.20
C GLY A 698 20.40 -4.70 -10.66
N ILE A 699 19.87 -4.91 -9.47
CA ILE A 699 19.73 -6.22 -8.84
C ILE A 699 18.25 -6.35 -8.43
N PRO A 700 17.36 -6.72 -9.37
CA PRO A 700 15.95 -6.85 -9.06
C PRO A 700 15.73 -7.92 -7.98
N ILE A 701 15.01 -7.57 -6.94
CA ILE A 701 14.71 -8.48 -5.83
C ILE A 701 13.37 -9.15 -6.14
N PRO A 702 13.32 -10.49 -6.21
CA PRO A 702 12.08 -11.19 -6.57
C PRO A 702 11.03 -11.11 -5.46
N CYS A 703 9.76 -11.28 -5.82
CA CYS A 703 8.63 -11.40 -4.88
C CYS A 703 8.52 -12.81 -4.27
N ASP A 704 9.63 -13.38 -3.83
CA ASP A 704 9.65 -14.70 -3.19
C ASP A 704 9.90 -14.54 -1.69
N PRO A 705 8.93 -14.88 -0.83
CA PRO A 705 9.08 -14.75 0.63
C PRO A 705 10.29 -15.48 1.22
N SER A 706 10.80 -16.48 0.52
CA SER A 706 12.03 -17.18 0.96
C SER A 706 13.27 -16.29 1.00
N TRP A 707 13.23 -15.12 0.37
CA TRP A 707 14.31 -14.13 0.38
C TRP A 707 14.27 -13.18 1.57
N ILE A 708 13.16 -13.15 2.35
CA ILE A 708 13.07 -12.33 3.56
C ILE A 708 14.15 -12.75 4.55
N GLY A 709 14.90 -11.76 5.07
CA GLY A 709 16.05 -12.01 5.94
C GLY A 709 17.32 -12.40 5.20
N GLY A 710 17.24 -12.68 3.89
CA GLY A 710 18.41 -12.94 3.04
C GLY A 710 19.38 -11.75 3.06
N GLN A 711 20.67 -12.03 3.17
CA GLN A 711 21.69 -11.01 3.22
C GLN A 711 22.65 -11.14 2.06
N PHE A 712 23.08 -9.99 1.55
CA PHE A 712 24.21 -9.92 0.62
C PHE A 712 25.04 -8.67 0.90
N THR A 713 26.33 -8.78 0.66
CA THR A 713 27.29 -7.71 0.91
C THR A 713 27.92 -7.27 -0.39
N THR A 714 28.07 -5.94 -0.56
CA THR A 714 28.64 -5.37 -1.78
C THR A 714 29.82 -4.49 -1.48
N GLN A 715 30.80 -4.49 -2.40
CA GLN A 715 31.99 -3.64 -2.31
C GLN A 715 32.48 -3.33 -3.74
N TRP A 716 32.95 -2.12 -3.97
CA TRP A 716 33.41 -1.69 -5.29
C TRP A 716 34.92 -1.76 -5.42
N LEU A 717 35.40 -2.18 -6.59
CA LEU A 717 36.80 -2.12 -7.01
C LEU A 717 37.04 -0.88 -7.86
N LEU A 718 38.03 -0.10 -7.49
CA LEU A 718 38.46 1.10 -8.20
C LEU A 718 39.90 0.92 -8.71
N PHE A 719 40.16 1.42 -9.89
CA PHE A 719 41.52 1.35 -10.47
C PHE A 719 42.37 2.53 -9.96
N THR A 720 42.99 2.32 -8.81
CA THR A 720 43.94 3.24 -8.16
C THR A 720 44.79 2.51 -7.15
N PRO A 721 46.08 2.84 -7.02
CA PRO A 721 46.93 2.24 -6.02
C PRO A 721 46.43 2.47 -4.59
N SER A 722 46.33 1.40 -3.81
CA SER A 722 45.79 1.44 -2.44
C SER A 722 46.78 1.02 -1.38
N GLY A 723 47.94 0.49 -1.77
CA GLY A 723 48.88 -0.18 -0.84
C GLY A 723 48.46 -1.60 -0.44
N CYS A 724 47.47 -2.18 -1.12
CA CYS A 724 47.12 -3.58 -0.98
C CYS A 724 48.17 -4.47 -1.67
N PRO A 725 48.93 -5.32 -0.97
CA PRO A 725 50.00 -6.14 -1.59
C PRO A 725 49.46 -7.17 -2.59
N LEU A 726 48.23 -7.62 -2.44
CA LEU A 726 47.62 -8.61 -3.32
C LEU A 726 47.02 -7.95 -4.58
N LEU A 727 46.63 -6.68 -4.49
CA LEU A 727 45.99 -5.90 -5.55
C LEU A 727 46.60 -4.50 -5.61
N PRO A 728 47.85 -4.34 -6.03
CA PRO A 728 48.63 -3.10 -5.88
C PRO A 728 48.02 -1.90 -6.61
N ASP A 729 47.32 -2.15 -7.72
CA ASP A 729 46.72 -1.11 -8.58
C ASP A 729 45.22 -0.91 -8.31
N LEU A 730 44.64 -1.59 -7.30
CA LEU A 730 43.22 -1.54 -6.98
C LEU A 730 43.00 -1.05 -5.56
N ALA A 731 41.93 -0.29 -5.42
CA ALA A 731 41.37 0.13 -4.15
C ALA A 731 39.94 -0.43 -3.96
N LEU A 732 39.53 -0.55 -2.72
CA LEU A 732 38.22 -1.03 -2.33
C LEU A 732 37.40 0.13 -1.75
N SER A 733 36.11 0.21 -2.12
CA SER A 733 35.17 1.06 -1.39
C SER A 733 34.87 0.48 0.00
N ARG A 734 34.12 1.22 0.79
CA ARG A 734 33.47 0.62 1.98
C ARG A 734 32.50 -0.48 1.51
N ALA A 735 32.26 -1.47 2.34
CA ALA A 735 31.30 -2.53 2.06
C ALA A 735 29.95 -2.20 2.69
N LEU A 736 28.86 -2.44 1.96
CA LEU A 736 27.50 -2.38 2.47
C LEU A 736 26.89 -3.76 2.52
N ARG A 737 26.34 -4.14 3.67
CA ARG A 737 25.49 -5.32 3.82
C ARG A 737 24.04 -4.90 3.70
N PHE A 738 23.29 -5.56 2.85
CA PHE A 738 21.87 -5.42 2.65
C PHE A 738 21.14 -6.61 3.24
N THR A 739 20.07 -6.36 3.98
CA THR A 739 19.13 -7.40 4.40
C THR A 739 17.83 -7.19 3.66
N ILE A 740 17.34 -8.24 2.98
CA ILE A 740 16.09 -8.20 2.24
C ILE A 740 14.95 -8.23 3.25
N VAL A 741 14.06 -7.26 3.15
CA VAL A 741 12.84 -7.15 3.95
C VAL A 741 11.60 -7.34 3.07
N GLU A 742 10.43 -7.48 3.68
CA GLU A 742 9.16 -7.66 3.00
C GLU A 742 8.77 -6.47 2.11
#